data_4c63dc032bed868f6acfa61766a63e11
#
_entry.id   4c63dc032bed868f6acfa61766a63e11
#
_cell.length_a   1.000
_cell.length_b   1.000
_cell.length_c   1.000
_cell.angle_alpha   90.00
_cell.angle_beta   90.00
_cell.angle_gamma   90.00
#
_symmetry.space_group_name_H-M   'P 1'
#
loop_
_entity.id
_entity.type
_entity.pdbx_description
1 polymer ?
#
loop_
_entity_poly.entity_id
_entity_poly.type
_entity_poly.pdbx_seq_one_letter_code
_entity_poly.pdbx_strand_id
1 'polypeptide(L)'
;MGYNTGKAIATVYPTKDWVISDFPVTNFGAKAEAGFDNREAFQSAIDAAYAEGGGVVFIPAGNYEFRSTKSSTAAVRVRGKDGSEALKEFMYEYVLALPPGVQLRGDWAGPGTIGGTVLEVRAGADSPNHDGKIESWWNDSQDNNALHSSYTSVADRFIEMNRCTGVTNLSVWYPDQDINNVRKYPWTLFQTGGDSATMENVTLVNAYNGFYSAPSELHHVLNSYITALNTGIELHVCTDIGRIENVSIDPKYWANSGLPGAPSLEAVSDYTKEKCTGFRMHRSDWEYVSCLRVTDCHIGMWIGKEPGFSNTPNAQFYEIEIKNCETGVYIEDVNPYGLLFSNSAIGGDTAVYFHEDFNTSVQFNGVAFNGSVTSDGKGGVISFENCGFDGYSDYALWINSGNVLLTQNRFKEYGGSIYLGENVDTFKSLNNHELIVKDDSTKANVEIRGGDEYAIDPIPKNIKTNIAVHPKPQSNNVLKVDLPKAAGYNNDSPAIDVSAELQTALDAAYSSGGGTVYLPAGRYLVDNPIVVPSGVELRGTWDVQHHTQGGGSAIFTNYTGGTAGEKGPSLIQLKSDAGIRGISVVQANLVEESDGYSVVNPRRTPFLIQGQGRNVYIINVTVPLADKCIDLYSYDTSGHYVEYCGGAPMRAGIWVGGGAQGGYIRNMQFNPHYASRLPEGGQGYPCPDNRGREFMQFIQGNCSALKFADVSRETIFNNFVYGSVYGIHFIKDAKTGNYPGEIIVVGHGSDGCTFALYLEEAGPDTKITAINSELVNTLIKTQAVRAYIKMGDAPNTEKVHPDAHLVLYNSAFWGSPTTGAIVNNGVLRFHQANFSRTGEPGIDVRGGRAHVYSSYFATHLSGDKADNSYAALRDNLASIEFSNNYYSAKLNIHTAEEGQFYGSDKT
;
A
#
# COMPACT_ATOMS: atom_id res chain seq x y z
N MET A 1 -0.08 -29.69 30.67
CA MET A 1 -0.51 -29.03 29.42
C MET A 1 -1.94 -28.57 29.64
N GLY A 2 -2.15 -27.31 29.58
CA GLY A 2 -3.44 -26.72 29.85
C GLY A 2 -3.76 -25.59 28.91
N TYR A 3 -5.00 -25.28 28.82
CA TYR A 3 -5.46 -24.02 28.28
C TYR A 3 -6.33 -23.32 29.31
N ASN A 4 -6.21 -21.99 29.37
CA ASN A 4 -7.06 -21.18 30.21
C ASN A 4 -8.24 -20.68 29.38
N THR A 5 -9.45 -20.92 29.84
CA THR A 5 -10.67 -20.40 29.22
C THR A 5 -10.93 -18.98 29.70
N GLY A 6 -11.25 -18.09 28.77
CA GLY A 6 -11.54 -16.70 29.07
C GLY A 6 -12.51 -16.09 28.06
N LYS A 7 -12.65 -14.80 28.15
CA LYS A 7 -13.40 -13.99 27.20
C LYS A 7 -12.51 -12.87 26.69
N ALA A 8 -12.71 -12.49 25.44
CA ALA A 8 -12.13 -11.26 24.92
C ALA A 8 -12.67 -10.03 25.68
N ILE A 9 -11.88 -8.99 25.72
CA ILE A 9 -12.26 -7.72 26.34
C ILE A 9 -13.40 -7.09 25.54
N ALA A 10 -14.48 -6.73 26.23
CA ALA A 10 -15.60 -6.02 25.63
C ALA A 10 -15.23 -4.55 25.40
N THR A 11 -15.47 -4.04 24.22
CA THR A 11 -15.28 -2.65 23.81
C THR A 11 -16.59 -2.03 23.37
N VAL A 12 -16.72 -0.71 23.48
CA VAL A 12 -17.92 0.05 23.07
C VAL A 12 -18.00 0.10 21.55
N TYR A 13 -16.91 0.42 20.87
CA TYR A 13 -16.85 0.45 19.41
C TYR A 13 -16.68 -0.97 18.85
N PRO A 14 -17.48 -1.39 17.87
CA PRO A 14 -17.32 -2.71 17.25
C PRO A 14 -16.03 -2.77 16.44
N THR A 15 -15.04 -3.44 16.98
CA THR A 15 -13.74 -3.63 16.34
C THR A 15 -13.80 -4.75 15.29
N LYS A 16 -12.82 -4.76 14.39
CA LYS A 16 -12.67 -5.80 13.37
C LYS A 16 -12.32 -7.18 13.92
N ASP A 17 -11.93 -7.25 15.19
CA ASP A 17 -11.54 -8.49 15.88
C ASP A 17 -11.99 -8.48 17.35
N TRP A 18 -11.72 -9.56 18.06
CA TRP A 18 -11.85 -9.62 19.51
C TRP A 18 -10.59 -9.11 20.19
N VAL A 19 -10.73 -8.22 21.19
CA VAL A 19 -9.58 -7.67 21.92
C VAL A 19 -9.07 -8.66 22.94
N ILE A 20 -7.81 -9.05 22.80
CA ILE A 20 -7.11 -9.93 23.73
C ILE A 20 -5.85 -9.21 24.22
N SER A 21 -5.72 -9.03 25.52
CA SER A 21 -4.55 -8.36 26.11
C SER A 21 -4.24 -8.92 27.50
N ASP A 22 -2.97 -9.16 27.76
CA ASP A 22 -2.43 -9.49 29.07
C ASP A 22 -1.90 -8.26 29.83
N PHE A 23 -1.85 -7.09 29.18
CA PHE A 23 -1.22 -5.86 29.65
C PHE A 23 -2.18 -4.66 29.72
N PRO A 24 -3.30 -4.72 30.47
CA PRO A 24 -4.09 -3.53 30.71
C PRO A 24 -3.29 -2.51 31.52
N VAL A 25 -3.24 -1.24 31.07
CA VAL A 25 -2.44 -0.18 31.73
C VAL A 25 -2.81 0.03 33.20
N THR A 26 -4.06 -0.26 33.57
CA THR A 26 -4.54 -0.18 34.98
C THR A 26 -3.83 -1.17 35.91
N ASN A 27 -3.36 -2.30 35.39
CA ASN A 27 -2.58 -3.26 36.18
C ASN A 27 -1.16 -2.73 36.52
N PHE A 28 -0.73 -1.68 35.82
CA PHE A 28 0.55 -1.01 36.00
C PHE A 28 0.43 0.35 36.70
N GLY A 29 -0.76 0.64 37.23
CA GLY A 29 -1.00 1.84 38.03
C GLY A 29 -1.56 3.03 37.30
N ALA A 30 -1.94 2.89 36.03
CA ALA A 30 -2.59 3.96 35.29
C ALA A 30 -3.96 4.31 35.89
N LYS A 31 -4.28 5.60 35.91
CA LYS A 31 -5.52 6.14 36.47
C LYS A 31 -6.15 7.17 35.58
N ALA A 32 -7.43 7.04 35.33
CA ALA A 32 -8.24 8.05 34.64
C ALA A 32 -8.68 9.15 35.65
N GLU A 33 -7.73 9.84 36.24
CA GLU A 33 -7.92 10.87 37.25
C GLU A 33 -7.25 12.17 36.81
N ALA A 34 -7.97 13.28 36.91
CA ALA A 34 -7.42 14.60 36.55
C ALA A 34 -6.19 14.94 37.44
N GLY A 35 -5.13 15.42 36.81
CA GLY A 35 -3.88 15.76 37.47
C GLY A 35 -2.92 14.57 37.71
N PHE A 36 -3.34 13.36 37.43
CA PHE A 36 -2.45 12.19 37.54
C PHE A 36 -1.63 12.01 36.25
N ASP A 37 -0.31 12.04 36.36
CA ASP A 37 0.56 11.80 35.17
C ASP A 37 0.72 10.30 34.92
N ASN A 38 0.18 9.83 33.81
CA ASN A 38 0.14 8.41 33.47
C ASN A 38 1.39 7.91 32.74
N ARG A 39 2.37 8.76 32.45
CA ARG A 39 3.53 8.41 31.63
C ARG A 39 4.22 7.12 32.08
N GLU A 40 4.60 7.05 33.37
CA GLU A 40 5.34 5.90 33.91
C GLU A 40 4.51 4.61 33.93
N ALA A 41 3.23 4.70 34.23
CA ALA A 41 2.34 3.54 34.27
C ALA A 41 2.14 2.93 32.87
N PHE A 42 1.95 3.79 31.86
CA PHE A 42 1.85 3.34 30.47
C PHE A 42 3.16 2.75 29.96
N GLN A 43 4.29 3.42 30.22
CA GLN A 43 5.58 2.89 29.80
C GLN A 43 5.90 1.55 30.46
N SER A 44 5.54 1.36 31.75
CA SER A 44 5.72 0.07 32.42
C SER A 44 4.88 -1.05 31.79
N ALA A 45 3.67 -0.77 31.36
CA ALA A 45 2.84 -1.75 30.63
C ALA A 45 3.44 -2.10 29.26
N ILE A 46 3.94 -1.08 28.54
CA ILE A 46 4.63 -1.22 27.26
C ILE A 46 5.89 -2.09 27.41
N ASP A 47 6.72 -1.78 28.41
CA ASP A 47 7.97 -2.51 28.67
C ASP A 47 7.70 -3.97 29.08
N ALA A 48 6.63 -4.22 29.83
CA ALA A 48 6.19 -5.57 30.20
C ALA A 48 5.74 -6.37 28.97
N ALA A 49 4.94 -5.77 28.09
CA ALA A 49 4.54 -6.41 26.82
C ALA A 49 5.75 -6.75 25.94
N TYR A 50 6.69 -5.82 25.85
CA TYR A 50 7.93 -6.05 25.10
C TYR A 50 8.79 -7.19 25.67
N ALA A 51 8.91 -7.25 27.00
CA ALA A 51 9.66 -8.30 27.70
C ALA A 51 9.09 -9.71 27.44
N GLU A 52 7.79 -9.82 27.19
CA GLU A 52 7.12 -11.08 26.83
C GLU A 52 7.19 -11.41 25.33
N GLY A 53 7.86 -10.56 24.52
CA GLY A 53 8.03 -10.77 23.09
C GLY A 53 7.05 -10.01 22.21
N GLY A 54 6.35 -9.03 22.76
CA GLY A 54 5.36 -8.19 22.08
C GLY A 54 3.92 -8.50 22.52
N GLY A 55 2.99 -7.67 22.10
CA GLY A 55 1.58 -7.85 22.39
C GLY A 55 0.80 -6.54 22.50
N VAL A 56 -0.45 -6.67 22.89
CA VAL A 56 -1.41 -5.57 23.01
C VAL A 56 -1.41 -5.02 24.42
N VAL A 57 -1.06 -3.74 24.57
CA VAL A 57 -1.26 -2.96 25.81
C VAL A 57 -2.63 -2.31 25.73
N PHE A 58 -3.58 -2.78 26.54
CA PHE A 58 -4.96 -2.31 26.51
C PHE A 58 -5.17 -1.11 27.43
N ILE A 59 -5.87 -0.10 26.93
CA ILE A 59 -6.21 1.11 27.65
C ILE A 59 -7.74 1.14 27.80
N PRO A 60 -8.30 0.82 28.99
CA PRO A 60 -9.73 0.91 29.22
C PRO A 60 -10.28 2.33 28.96
N ALA A 61 -11.57 2.43 28.73
CA ALA A 61 -12.23 3.73 28.58
C ALA A 61 -11.94 4.64 29.78
N GLY A 62 -11.63 5.90 29.50
CA GLY A 62 -11.27 6.91 30.50
C GLY A 62 -10.35 7.98 29.93
N ASN A 63 -10.19 9.08 30.67
CA ASN A 63 -9.29 10.18 30.32
C ASN A 63 -7.98 10.01 31.08
N TYR A 64 -6.88 9.82 30.33
CA TYR A 64 -5.55 9.61 30.91
C TYR A 64 -4.64 10.80 30.58
N GLU A 65 -4.21 11.50 31.61
CA GLU A 65 -3.42 12.72 31.48
C GLU A 65 -1.92 12.43 31.43
N PHE A 66 -1.19 13.17 30.54
CA PHE A 66 0.27 13.10 30.37
C PHE A 66 0.86 14.49 30.57
N ARG A 67 1.75 14.65 31.56
CA ARG A 67 2.29 15.94 31.98
C ARG A 67 3.81 16.05 31.85
N SER A 68 4.51 14.95 31.77
CA SER A 68 5.98 14.90 31.73
C SER A 68 6.50 14.30 30.46
N THR A 69 7.68 14.73 30.07
CA THR A 69 8.48 14.18 28.97
C THR A 69 9.67 13.40 29.48
N LYS A 70 10.31 12.65 28.60
CA LYS A 70 11.61 12.03 28.81
C LYS A 70 12.54 12.42 27.68
N SER A 71 13.76 12.80 28.00
CA SER A 71 14.77 13.14 27.02
C SER A 71 15.50 11.88 26.53
N SER A 72 15.82 11.88 25.23
CA SER A 72 16.67 10.88 24.60
C SER A 72 17.61 11.56 23.61
N THR A 73 18.53 10.79 23.05
CA THR A 73 19.53 11.26 22.10
C THR A 73 19.51 10.40 20.86
N ALA A 74 19.42 11.03 19.71
CA ALA A 74 19.58 10.37 18.41
C ALA A 74 20.97 10.71 17.85
N ALA A 75 21.71 9.71 17.43
CA ALA A 75 22.98 9.89 16.75
C ALA A 75 22.74 9.96 15.23
N VAL A 76 23.01 11.08 14.61
CA VAL A 76 22.81 11.33 13.19
C VAL A 76 24.16 11.52 12.51
N ARG A 77 24.39 10.81 11.42
CA ARG A 77 25.55 11.01 10.57
C ARG A 77 25.36 12.26 9.72
N VAL A 78 26.26 13.20 9.89
CA VAL A 78 26.23 14.54 9.28
C VAL A 78 27.40 14.68 8.31
N ARG A 79 27.17 15.15 7.08
CA ARG A 79 28.23 15.43 6.11
C ARG A 79 28.40 16.95 5.93
N GLY A 80 29.62 17.42 6.09
CA GLY A 80 29.97 18.81 5.81
C GLY A 80 30.01 19.10 4.31
N LYS A 81 29.92 20.39 3.94
CA LYS A 81 30.06 20.84 2.55
C LYS A 81 31.44 20.51 1.93
N ASP A 82 32.42 20.26 2.77
CA ASP A 82 33.77 19.86 2.41
C ASP A 82 33.96 18.34 2.26
N GLY A 83 32.83 17.57 2.40
CA GLY A 83 32.86 16.11 2.35
C GLY A 83 33.25 15.42 3.66
N SER A 84 33.51 16.19 4.73
CA SER A 84 33.77 15.60 6.05
C SER A 84 32.53 14.94 6.61
N GLU A 85 32.70 13.80 7.30
CA GLU A 85 31.60 13.09 7.99
C GLU A 85 31.78 13.16 9.49
N ALA A 86 30.72 13.42 10.22
CA ALA A 86 30.71 13.41 11.67
C ALA A 86 29.40 12.77 12.18
N LEU A 87 29.51 12.02 13.26
CA LEU A 87 28.34 11.58 14.02
C LEU A 87 27.99 12.68 15.01
N LYS A 88 26.81 13.26 14.86
CA LYS A 88 26.29 14.27 15.79
C LYS A 88 25.15 13.71 16.60
N GLU A 89 25.14 14.03 17.88
CA GLU A 89 24.07 13.69 18.79
C GLU A 89 23.08 14.85 18.90
N PHE A 90 21.80 14.54 18.75
CA PHE A 90 20.69 15.48 18.89
C PHE A 90 19.78 15.01 20.00
N MET A 91 19.49 15.89 20.91
CA MET A 91 18.51 15.63 21.97
C MET A 91 17.10 15.86 21.46
N TYR A 92 16.21 14.99 21.85
CA TYR A 92 14.77 15.13 21.65
C TYR A 92 14.00 14.66 22.89
N GLU A 93 12.75 15.07 22.98
CA GLU A 93 11.84 14.68 24.04
C GLU A 93 10.69 13.82 23.50
N TYR A 94 10.29 12.85 24.32
CA TYR A 94 9.12 12.02 24.04
C TYR A 94 8.35 11.73 25.32
N VAL A 95 7.07 11.33 25.19
CA VAL A 95 6.26 10.92 26.33
C VAL A 95 6.22 9.39 26.45
N LEU A 96 5.86 8.70 25.36
CA LEU A 96 5.83 7.24 25.30
C LEU A 96 6.70 6.73 24.16
N ALA A 97 7.36 5.58 24.36
CA ALA A 97 8.11 4.90 23.32
C ALA A 97 7.59 3.46 23.18
N LEU A 98 7.15 3.11 21.96
CA LEU A 98 6.71 1.77 21.62
C LEU A 98 7.88 0.99 21.03
N PRO A 99 8.44 0.00 21.73
CA PRO A 99 9.45 -0.90 21.18
C PRO A 99 8.81 -1.86 20.17
N PRO A 100 9.64 -2.55 19.34
CA PRO A 100 9.14 -3.45 18.32
C PRO A 100 8.13 -4.48 18.81
N GLY A 101 7.00 -4.60 18.09
CA GLY A 101 5.98 -5.61 18.37
C GLY A 101 4.97 -5.25 19.46
N VAL A 102 4.99 -4.03 19.97
CA VAL A 102 4.02 -3.56 20.97
C VAL A 102 2.98 -2.64 20.36
N GLN A 103 1.73 -2.80 20.77
CA GLN A 103 0.60 -2.02 20.31
C GLN A 103 -0.12 -1.40 21.49
N LEU A 104 -0.42 -0.10 21.39
CA LEU A 104 -1.37 0.58 22.24
C LEU A 104 -2.77 0.46 21.65
N ARG A 105 -3.71 -0.07 22.40
CA ARG A 105 -5.08 -0.25 21.95
C ARG A 105 -6.07 0.23 22.99
N GLY A 106 -6.88 1.21 22.63
CA GLY A 106 -7.92 1.77 23.47
C GLY A 106 -9.29 1.12 23.28
N ASP A 107 -10.27 1.66 23.97
CA ASP A 107 -11.69 1.44 23.77
C ASP A 107 -12.31 2.71 23.16
N TRP A 108 -12.31 2.80 21.84
CA TRP A 108 -12.69 3.99 21.09
C TRP A 108 -14.21 4.17 21.05
N ALA A 109 -14.68 5.42 21.16
CA ALA A 109 -16.11 5.70 21.06
C ALA A 109 -16.66 5.67 19.62
N GLY A 110 -15.80 5.83 18.62
CA GLY A 110 -16.18 5.77 17.22
C GLY A 110 -15.62 6.92 16.37
N PRO A 111 -15.85 6.88 15.04
CA PRO A 111 -15.30 7.82 14.08
C PRO A 111 -15.58 9.28 14.41
N GLY A 112 -14.53 10.08 14.59
CA GLY A 112 -14.61 11.52 14.85
C GLY A 112 -15.38 11.88 16.13
N THR A 113 -15.64 10.93 17.01
CA THR A 113 -16.29 11.15 18.30
C THR A 113 -15.26 11.13 19.42
N ILE A 114 -15.58 11.81 20.52
CA ILE A 114 -14.77 11.79 21.73
C ILE A 114 -15.51 10.99 22.80
N GLY A 115 -14.76 10.10 23.41
CA GLY A 115 -15.25 9.20 24.44
C GLY A 115 -14.50 7.89 24.38
N GLY A 116 -14.80 6.97 25.30
CA GLY A 116 -13.98 5.80 25.43
C GLY A 116 -12.60 6.15 25.97
N THR A 117 -11.54 5.69 25.33
CA THR A 117 -10.15 6.02 25.71
C THR A 117 -9.72 7.36 25.11
N VAL A 118 -9.38 8.32 25.99
CA VAL A 118 -8.84 9.64 25.63
C VAL A 118 -7.48 9.85 26.29
N LEU A 119 -6.47 10.14 25.49
CA LEU A 119 -5.14 10.54 25.97
C LEU A 119 -5.08 12.07 26.01
N GLU A 120 -5.04 12.65 27.23
CA GLU A 120 -4.96 14.09 27.44
C GLU A 120 -3.50 14.54 27.56
N VAL A 121 -3.01 15.26 26.55
CA VAL A 121 -1.59 15.61 26.45
C VAL A 121 -1.37 17.07 26.85
N ARG A 122 -0.66 17.29 27.94
CA ARG A 122 -0.18 18.60 28.40
C ARG A 122 1.34 18.76 28.28
N ALA A 123 2.04 17.65 28.14
CA ALA A 123 3.49 17.62 27.98
C ALA A 123 3.96 18.17 26.62
N GLY A 124 5.14 18.76 26.58
CA GLY A 124 5.85 19.12 25.36
C GLY A 124 5.35 20.37 24.63
N ALA A 125 4.45 21.16 25.25
CA ALA A 125 3.94 22.40 24.63
C ALA A 125 5.08 23.44 24.41
N ASP A 126 5.05 24.08 23.23
CA ASP A 126 6.00 25.11 22.82
C ASP A 126 7.46 24.61 22.74
N SER A 127 7.65 23.32 22.51
CA SER A 127 8.96 22.74 22.29
C SER A 127 9.69 23.38 21.11
N PRO A 128 10.99 23.70 21.24
CA PRO A 128 11.78 24.22 20.15
C PRO A 128 11.98 23.22 19.00
N ASN A 129 11.79 21.93 19.24
CA ASN A 129 11.99 20.86 18.27
C ASN A 129 10.66 20.26 17.72
N HIS A 130 9.56 21.02 17.78
CA HIS A 130 8.22 20.55 17.40
C HIS A 130 8.09 20.21 15.90
N ASP A 131 8.87 20.84 15.01
CA ASP A 131 8.77 20.64 13.56
C ASP A 131 9.75 19.57 13.01
N GLY A 132 10.71 19.13 13.83
CA GLY A 132 11.81 18.29 13.37
C GLY A 132 12.82 19.06 12.51
N LYS A 133 14.07 19.13 12.95
CA LYS A 133 15.15 19.65 12.13
C LYS A 133 15.90 18.51 11.48
N ILE A 134 15.83 18.49 10.17
CA ILE A 134 16.72 17.69 9.34
C ILE A 134 17.96 18.55 9.11
N GLU A 135 19.00 18.38 9.90
CA GLU A 135 20.14 19.30 9.84
C GLU A 135 21.20 18.96 8.79
N SER A 136 21.20 17.76 8.23
CA SER A 136 22.04 17.45 7.07
C SER A 136 21.87 16.01 6.56
N TRP A 137 22.22 15.82 5.32
CA TRP A 137 22.01 14.64 4.53
C TRP A 137 23.31 14.13 3.97
N TRP A 138 23.42 12.83 3.88
CA TRP A 138 24.43 12.17 3.11
C TRP A 138 23.81 11.50 1.89
N ASN A 139 24.23 11.91 0.71
CA ASN A 139 23.87 11.27 -0.55
C ASN A 139 25.15 10.72 -1.17
N ASP A 140 25.35 9.41 -1.12
CA ASP A 140 26.32 8.75 -1.96
C ASP A 140 25.59 8.23 -3.20
N SER A 141 25.56 9.05 -4.23
CA SER A 141 24.95 8.73 -5.51
C SER A 141 25.61 7.56 -6.25
N GLN A 142 26.68 7.01 -5.71
CA GLN A 142 27.42 5.89 -6.30
C GLN A 142 27.16 4.54 -5.62
N ASP A 143 26.57 4.51 -4.43
CA ASP A 143 26.24 3.27 -3.74
C ASP A 143 24.73 3.19 -3.47
N ASN A 144 24.01 2.54 -4.38
CA ASN A 144 22.57 2.33 -4.27
C ASN A 144 22.13 1.53 -3.02
N ASN A 145 23.06 0.95 -2.27
CA ASN A 145 22.78 0.18 -1.07
C ASN A 145 23.01 0.97 0.23
N ALA A 146 23.71 2.10 0.18
CA ALA A 146 24.01 2.91 1.36
C ALA A 146 22.93 3.94 1.72
N LEU A 147 21.91 4.09 0.88
CA LEU A 147 20.87 5.11 1.00
C LEU A 147 19.96 4.97 2.24
N HIS A 148 19.94 3.81 2.88
CA HIS A 148 18.91 3.48 3.86
C HIS A 148 19.28 3.68 5.32
N SER A 149 20.56 3.90 5.64
CA SER A 149 21.01 3.77 7.03
C SER A 149 21.25 5.09 7.79
N SER A 150 21.06 6.25 7.18
CA SER A 150 21.52 7.52 7.78
C SER A 150 20.48 8.61 7.95
N TYR A 151 19.20 8.30 7.77
CA TYR A 151 18.15 9.27 7.94
C TYR A 151 17.52 9.14 9.32
N THR A 152 17.70 10.12 10.18
CA THR A 152 16.99 10.18 11.45
C THR A 152 16.45 11.60 11.66
N SER A 153 15.14 11.72 11.72
CA SER A 153 14.52 12.97 12.16
C SER A 153 14.62 13.11 13.67
N VAL A 154 14.91 14.28 14.15
CA VAL A 154 15.12 14.60 15.58
C VAL A 154 14.03 15.50 16.14
N ALA A 155 12.77 15.29 15.72
CA ALA A 155 11.64 16.01 16.28
C ALA A 155 11.24 15.45 17.65
N ASP A 156 10.75 16.33 18.51
CA ASP A 156 10.04 15.93 19.71
C ASP A 156 8.71 15.26 19.34
N ARG A 157 8.25 14.34 20.19
CA ARG A 157 7.08 13.51 19.89
C ARG A 157 6.30 13.11 21.15
N PHE A 158 5.00 12.93 20.97
CA PHE A 158 4.18 12.36 22.05
C PHE A 158 4.41 10.84 22.12
N ILE A 159 4.16 10.12 21.02
CA ILE A 159 4.40 8.68 20.96
C ILE A 159 5.44 8.36 19.89
N GLU A 160 6.57 7.80 20.31
CA GLU A 160 7.57 7.23 19.43
C GLU A 160 7.15 5.81 19.03
N MET A 161 7.10 5.54 17.73
CA MET A 161 6.70 4.26 17.17
C MET A 161 7.89 3.61 16.46
N ASN A 162 8.36 2.48 16.96
CA ASN A 162 9.36 1.65 16.32
C ASN A 162 8.72 0.68 15.31
N ARG A 163 9.49 -0.28 14.77
CA ARG A 163 8.98 -1.28 13.81
C ARG A 163 7.86 -2.14 14.41
N CYS A 164 6.89 -2.49 13.57
CA CYS A 164 5.79 -3.39 13.94
C CYS A 164 5.03 -2.92 15.17
N THR A 165 4.77 -1.63 15.26
CA THR A 165 4.01 -1.01 16.35
C THR A 165 2.67 -0.48 15.87
N GLY A 166 1.75 -0.29 16.79
CA GLY A 166 0.45 0.27 16.48
C GLY A 166 -0.10 1.16 17.61
N VAL A 167 -0.82 2.19 17.20
CA VAL A 167 -1.69 2.99 18.06
C VAL A 167 -3.09 2.90 17.50
N THR A 168 -3.99 2.29 18.24
CA THR A 168 -5.31 1.93 17.71
C THR A 168 -6.45 2.21 18.68
N ASN A 169 -7.63 2.55 18.16
CA ASN A 169 -8.88 2.65 18.88
C ASN A 169 -8.86 3.63 20.07
N LEU A 170 -8.39 4.86 19.86
CA LEU A 170 -8.32 5.89 20.90
C LEU A 170 -8.43 7.30 20.34
N SER A 171 -8.59 8.27 21.23
CA SER A 171 -8.52 9.68 20.90
C SER A 171 -7.34 10.36 21.61
N VAL A 172 -6.73 11.35 20.96
CA VAL A 172 -5.70 12.22 21.57
C VAL A 172 -6.20 13.65 21.55
N TRP A 173 -6.13 14.29 22.72
CA TRP A 173 -6.58 15.65 22.93
C TRP A 173 -5.52 16.48 23.66
N TYR A 174 -5.34 17.71 23.22
CA TYR A 174 -4.45 18.71 23.83
C TYR A 174 -5.29 19.76 24.56
N PRO A 175 -5.53 19.63 25.86
CA PRO A 175 -6.47 20.49 26.62
C PRO A 175 -6.06 21.98 26.67
N ASP A 176 -4.75 22.26 26.54
CA ASP A 176 -4.20 23.61 26.66
C ASP A 176 -4.06 24.31 25.29
N GLN A 177 -4.63 23.72 24.21
CA GLN A 177 -4.75 24.41 22.90
C GLN A 177 -5.83 25.49 22.94
N ASP A 178 -5.48 26.67 22.41
CA ASP A 178 -6.40 27.77 22.20
C ASP A 178 -6.25 28.28 20.75
N ILE A 179 -7.34 28.35 20.01
CA ILE A 179 -7.33 28.77 18.60
C ILE A 179 -6.84 30.21 18.42
N ASN A 180 -7.00 31.06 19.43
CA ASN A 180 -6.52 32.43 19.42
C ASN A 180 -5.04 32.57 19.80
N ASN A 181 -4.46 31.51 20.37
CA ASN A 181 -3.06 31.49 20.77
C ASN A 181 -2.54 30.04 20.67
N VAL A 182 -2.44 29.56 19.43
CA VAL A 182 -2.09 28.15 19.14
C VAL A 182 -0.70 27.83 19.67
N ARG A 183 -0.63 26.81 20.51
CA ARG A 183 0.60 26.29 21.07
C ARG A 183 1.22 25.24 20.14
N LYS A 184 2.52 25.29 19.97
CA LYS A 184 3.27 24.35 19.13
C LYS A 184 3.58 23.09 19.91
N TYR A 185 2.76 22.08 19.71
CA TYR A 185 3.01 20.75 20.27
C TYR A 185 3.87 19.90 19.32
N PRO A 186 4.62 18.91 19.86
CA PRO A 186 5.38 17.95 19.06
C PRO A 186 4.46 17.12 18.15
N TRP A 187 5.10 16.31 17.30
CA TRP A 187 4.38 15.27 16.55
C TRP A 187 3.61 14.32 17.48
N THR A 188 2.34 14.11 17.19
CA THR A 188 1.51 13.23 18.04
C THR A 188 1.96 11.78 17.92
N LEU A 189 2.08 11.27 16.71
CA LEU A 189 2.60 9.93 16.42
C LEU A 189 3.80 10.05 15.50
N PHE A 190 4.88 9.44 15.87
CA PHE A 190 6.15 9.58 15.18
C PHE A 190 6.81 8.22 14.94
N GLN A 191 6.79 7.78 13.69
CA GLN A 191 7.48 6.55 13.29
C GLN A 191 8.96 6.83 13.03
N THR A 192 9.83 6.06 13.67
CA THR A 192 11.28 6.14 13.50
C THR A 192 11.89 4.80 13.10
N GLY A 193 12.74 4.84 12.08
CA GLY A 193 13.74 3.80 11.81
C GLY A 193 13.25 2.36 11.75
N GLY A 194 12.09 2.09 11.20
CA GLY A 194 11.59 0.73 11.13
C GLY A 194 10.35 0.59 10.27
N ASP A 195 10.02 -0.65 9.97
CA ASP A 195 8.91 -1.02 9.12
C ASP A 195 7.62 -1.18 9.91
N SER A 196 6.48 -0.94 9.25
CA SER A 196 5.16 -1.36 9.74
C SER A 196 4.70 -0.64 11.02
N ALA A 197 4.58 0.68 10.99
CA ALA A 197 3.84 1.41 12.02
C ALA A 197 2.39 1.63 11.59
N THR A 198 1.46 1.35 12.48
CA THR A 198 0.02 1.44 12.21
C THR A 198 -0.65 2.48 13.11
N MET A 199 -1.41 3.38 12.49
CA MET A 199 -2.40 4.24 13.15
C MET A 199 -3.78 3.84 12.65
N GLU A 200 -4.64 3.29 13.51
CA GLU A 200 -5.96 2.81 13.08
C GLU A 200 -7.05 3.18 14.07
N ASN A 201 -8.18 3.70 13.57
CA ASN A 201 -9.31 4.11 14.42
C ASN A 201 -8.86 5.14 15.49
N VAL A 202 -8.10 6.15 15.07
CA VAL A 202 -7.59 7.20 15.96
C VAL A 202 -8.25 8.53 15.64
N THR A 203 -8.67 9.26 16.68
CA THR A 203 -9.11 10.64 16.53
C THR A 203 -8.07 11.58 17.16
N LEU A 204 -7.40 12.39 16.32
CA LEU A 204 -6.55 13.48 16.79
C LEU A 204 -7.40 14.75 16.81
N VAL A 205 -7.78 15.20 18.00
CA VAL A 205 -8.82 16.23 18.19
C VAL A 205 -8.36 17.62 17.76
N ASN A 206 -7.16 18.01 18.19
CA ASN A 206 -6.59 19.35 17.97
C ASN A 206 -5.06 19.29 18.03
N ALA A 207 -4.49 18.33 17.32
CA ALA A 207 -3.04 18.20 17.23
C ALA A 207 -2.41 19.38 16.50
N TYR A 208 -1.26 19.86 16.97
CA TYR A 208 -0.47 20.81 16.18
C TYR A 208 0.10 20.07 14.96
N ASN A 209 0.79 18.93 15.19
CA ASN A 209 1.26 17.99 14.19
C ASN A 209 0.69 16.59 14.47
N GLY A 210 0.17 15.92 13.43
CA GLY A 210 -0.49 14.64 13.57
C GLY A 210 0.46 13.43 13.50
N PHE A 211 0.56 12.80 12.33
CA PHE A 211 1.39 11.62 12.08
C PHE A 211 2.61 11.95 11.23
N TYR A 212 3.78 11.48 11.64
CA TYR A 212 5.04 11.63 10.93
C TYR A 212 5.71 10.27 10.70
N SER A 213 6.21 10.07 9.48
CA SER A 213 6.95 8.86 9.10
C SER A 213 8.23 9.22 8.38
N ALA A 214 9.41 8.89 8.96
CA ALA A 214 10.72 9.02 8.31
C ALA A 214 11.88 8.42 9.13
N PRO A 215 12.88 7.85 8.48
CA PRO A 215 12.81 7.04 7.28
C PRO A 215 12.17 5.71 7.64
N SER A 216 11.25 5.25 6.84
CA SER A 216 10.50 4.05 7.20
C SER A 216 9.84 3.40 6.00
N GLU A 217 9.38 2.20 6.20
CA GLU A 217 8.66 1.41 5.21
C GLU A 217 7.34 0.95 5.82
N LEU A 218 6.35 0.64 5.00
CA LEU A 218 5.12 -0.05 5.40
C LEU A 218 4.31 0.65 6.50
N HIS A 219 4.34 1.97 6.55
CA HIS A 219 3.40 2.67 7.42
C HIS A 219 1.95 2.44 6.93
N HIS A 220 1.02 2.39 7.88
CA HIS A 220 -0.39 2.21 7.59
C HIS A 220 -1.25 3.12 8.47
N VAL A 221 -1.83 4.15 7.86
CA VAL A 221 -2.78 5.05 8.52
C VAL A 221 -4.17 4.74 8.00
N LEU A 222 -5.03 4.23 8.86
CA LEU A 222 -6.33 3.68 8.49
C LEU A 222 -7.45 4.22 9.37
N ASN A 223 -8.59 4.53 8.78
CA ASN A 223 -9.82 4.91 9.51
C ASN A 223 -9.59 5.99 10.59
N SER A 224 -8.79 7.01 10.29
CA SER A 224 -8.38 8.00 11.29
C SER A 224 -8.90 9.40 10.97
N TYR A 225 -9.12 10.19 12.01
CA TYR A 225 -9.84 11.47 11.97
C TYR A 225 -9.00 12.54 12.67
N ILE A 226 -8.63 13.58 11.95
CA ILE A 226 -7.60 14.51 12.40
C ILE A 226 -8.11 15.96 12.26
N THR A 227 -8.08 16.75 13.33
CA THR A 227 -7.90 18.20 13.19
C THR A 227 -6.44 18.52 13.50
N ALA A 228 -5.74 19.04 12.50
CA ALA A 228 -4.35 19.49 12.64
C ALA A 228 -4.28 21.01 12.50
N LEU A 229 -3.41 21.64 13.29
CA LEU A 229 -3.22 23.08 13.29
C LEU A 229 -2.01 23.53 12.44
N ASN A 230 -1.11 22.59 12.11
CA ASN A 230 0.04 22.83 11.24
C ASN A 230 0.14 21.76 10.15
N THR A 231 0.38 20.47 10.52
CA THR A 231 0.48 19.38 9.54
C THR A 231 -0.30 18.16 10.00
N GLY A 232 -1.18 17.64 9.14
CA GLY A 232 -1.97 16.46 9.46
C GLY A 232 -1.14 15.17 9.38
N ILE A 233 -0.58 14.88 8.23
CA ILE A 233 0.29 13.73 7.97
C ILE A 233 1.49 14.21 7.17
N GLU A 234 2.68 13.75 7.52
CA GLU A 234 3.90 14.04 6.79
C GLU A 234 4.75 12.78 6.60
N LEU A 235 5.15 12.50 5.35
CA LEU A 235 5.91 11.33 4.95
C LEU A 235 7.23 11.72 4.33
N HIS A 236 8.32 11.09 4.78
CA HIS A 236 9.67 11.28 4.25
C HIS A 236 10.35 9.93 4.05
N VAL A 237 11.05 9.78 2.93
CA VAL A 237 11.95 8.65 2.65
C VAL A 237 11.31 7.28 2.94
N CYS A 238 10.07 7.09 2.47
CA CYS A 238 9.48 5.77 2.41
C CYS A 238 10.11 5.02 1.23
N THR A 239 10.81 3.94 1.50
CA THR A 239 11.59 3.20 0.48
C THR A 239 10.95 1.89 0.04
N ASP A 240 9.81 1.57 0.57
CA ASP A 240 8.93 0.49 0.17
C ASP A 240 7.50 1.06 0.11
N ILE A 241 6.49 0.29 0.32
CA ILE A 241 5.10 0.74 0.23
C ILE A 241 4.59 1.38 1.51
N GLY A 242 3.88 2.50 1.37
CA GLY A 242 3.06 3.08 2.44
C GLY A 242 1.58 3.02 2.09
N ARG A 243 0.71 3.12 3.10
CA ARG A 243 -0.75 3.09 2.91
C ARG A 243 -1.45 4.10 3.78
N ILE A 244 -2.23 4.97 3.13
CA ILE A 244 -3.15 5.91 3.78
C ILE A 244 -4.56 5.57 3.30
N GLU A 245 -5.42 5.06 4.18
CA GLU A 245 -6.73 4.55 3.82
C GLU A 245 -7.84 5.11 4.70
N ASN A 246 -8.88 5.67 4.09
CA ASN A 246 -10.05 6.20 4.77
C ASN A 246 -9.69 7.16 5.93
N VAL A 247 -8.86 8.13 5.64
CA VAL A 247 -8.44 9.17 6.59
C VAL A 247 -9.18 10.47 6.30
N SER A 248 -9.57 11.18 7.35
CA SER A 248 -10.22 12.49 7.21
C SER A 248 -9.53 13.56 8.03
N ILE A 249 -9.09 14.62 7.37
CA ILE A 249 -8.46 15.80 7.99
C ILE A 249 -9.43 16.97 7.85
N ASP A 250 -9.99 17.43 8.98
CA ASP A 250 -11.13 18.36 8.96
C ASP A 250 -11.22 19.12 10.31
N PRO A 251 -11.41 20.43 10.29
CA PRO A 251 -11.56 21.26 11.49
C PRO A 251 -12.66 20.80 12.45
N LYS A 252 -13.67 20.12 11.94
CA LYS A 252 -14.84 19.69 12.70
C LYS A 252 -14.54 18.76 13.87
N TYR A 253 -13.44 18.01 13.83
CA TYR A 253 -13.13 17.05 14.90
C TYR A 253 -12.74 17.73 16.21
N TRP A 254 -12.23 18.97 16.12
CA TRP A 254 -12.08 19.82 17.31
C TRP A 254 -13.33 20.63 17.61
N ALA A 255 -13.84 21.37 16.63
CA ALA A 255 -14.97 22.25 16.80
C ALA A 255 -16.22 21.55 17.36
N ASN A 256 -16.50 20.34 16.89
CA ASN A 256 -17.66 19.54 17.28
C ASN A 256 -17.38 18.50 18.36
N SER A 257 -16.18 18.53 18.98
CA SER A 257 -15.76 17.55 19.97
C SER A 257 -16.60 17.59 21.26
N GLY A 258 -17.19 18.74 21.59
CA GLY A 258 -17.87 18.96 22.87
C GLY A 258 -16.92 19.05 24.07
N LEU A 259 -15.61 19.05 23.82
CA LEU A 259 -14.60 19.17 24.88
C LEU A 259 -14.47 20.62 25.38
N PRO A 260 -14.03 20.83 26.62
CA PRO A 260 -13.76 22.18 27.14
C PRO A 260 -12.79 22.95 26.22
N GLY A 261 -13.14 24.19 25.90
CA GLY A 261 -12.31 25.04 25.05
C GLY A 261 -12.41 24.74 23.55
N ALA A 262 -13.34 23.87 23.11
CA ALA A 262 -13.60 23.67 21.69
C ALA A 262 -14.09 24.97 21.03
N PRO A 263 -13.41 25.50 19.98
CA PRO A 263 -13.82 26.73 19.31
C PRO A 263 -15.01 26.49 18.37
N SER A 264 -15.53 27.58 17.78
CA SER A 264 -16.48 27.45 16.67
C SER A 264 -15.81 26.83 15.44
N LEU A 265 -16.61 26.17 14.61
CA LEU A 265 -16.10 25.58 13.35
C LEU A 265 -15.47 26.67 12.46
N GLU A 266 -16.10 27.84 12.38
CA GLU A 266 -15.60 28.99 11.62
C GLU A 266 -14.18 29.38 12.09
N ALA A 267 -13.96 29.53 13.39
CA ALA A 267 -12.67 29.95 13.92
C ALA A 267 -11.55 28.90 13.65
N VAL A 268 -11.86 27.61 13.72
CA VAL A 268 -10.89 26.56 13.40
C VAL A 268 -10.62 26.51 11.89
N SER A 269 -11.68 26.60 11.07
CA SER A 269 -11.56 26.62 9.60
C SER A 269 -10.75 27.80 9.10
N ASP A 270 -10.99 29.02 9.64
CA ASP A 270 -10.22 30.21 9.26
C ASP A 270 -8.73 30.04 9.57
N TYR A 271 -8.42 29.48 10.75
CA TYR A 271 -7.05 29.22 11.13
C TYR A 271 -6.38 28.15 10.22
N THR A 272 -7.06 27.03 9.99
CA THR A 272 -6.48 25.93 9.21
C THR A 272 -6.33 26.27 7.74
N LYS A 273 -7.22 27.09 7.17
CA LYS A 273 -7.08 27.64 5.81
C LYS A 273 -5.87 28.54 5.65
N GLU A 274 -5.46 29.21 6.70
CA GLU A 274 -4.27 30.07 6.65
C GLU A 274 -2.96 29.30 6.91
N LYS A 275 -3.00 28.22 7.71
CA LYS A 275 -1.78 27.63 8.30
C LYS A 275 -1.57 26.14 8.03
N CYS A 276 -2.62 25.36 7.80
CA CYS A 276 -2.52 23.91 7.82
C CYS A 276 -2.18 23.31 6.45
N THR A 277 -1.24 22.37 6.42
CA THR A 277 -1.10 21.42 5.34
C THR A 277 -1.73 20.09 5.77
N GLY A 278 -2.75 19.63 5.04
CA GLY A 278 -3.47 18.41 5.40
C GLY A 278 -2.57 17.17 5.27
N PHE A 279 -2.13 16.88 4.08
CA PHE A 279 -1.22 15.76 3.77
C PHE A 279 0.01 16.27 3.04
N ARG A 280 1.19 15.93 3.55
CA ARG A 280 2.46 16.27 2.93
C ARG A 280 3.26 15.01 2.64
N MET A 281 3.69 14.86 1.40
CA MET A 281 4.47 13.72 0.95
C MET A 281 5.73 14.20 0.23
N HIS A 282 6.85 13.82 0.77
CA HIS A 282 8.16 13.90 0.12
C HIS A 282 8.47 12.58 -0.59
N ARG A 283 9.73 12.18 -0.69
CA ARG A 283 10.06 10.91 -1.31
C ARG A 283 9.26 9.77 -0.70
N SER A 284 8.49 9.09 -1.53
CA SER A 284 7.86 7.81 -1.23
C SER A 284 7.88 6.94 -2.48
N ASP A 285 8.23 5.68 -2.32
CA ASP A 285 8.20 4.69 -3.37
C ASP A 285 6.90 3.87 -3.17
N TRP A 286 5.99 3.91 -4.12
CA TRP A 286 4.68 3.23 -4.07
C TRP A 286 3.78 3.62 -2.89
N GLU A 287 3.46 4.89 -2.77
CA GLU A 287 2.43 5.29 -1.81
C GLU A 287 1.03 4.95 -2.33
N TYR A 288 0.26 4.21 -1.54
CA TYR A 288 -1.16 3.95 -1.79
C TYR A 288 -2.01 4.87 -0.93
N VAL A 289 -2.71 5.79 -1.56
CA VAL A 289 -3.61 6.71 -0.86
C VAL A 289 -5.03 6.52 -1.37
N SER A 290 -5.93 6.06 -0.50
CA SER A 290 -7.31 5.82 -0.88
C SER A 290 -8.30 6.39 0.14
N CYS A 291 -9.37 6.99 -0.37
CA CYS A 291 -10.42 7.60 0.46
C CYS A 291 -9.87 8.65 1.47
N LEU A 292 -8.80 9.35 1.13
CA LEU A 292 -8.32 10.50 1.92
C LEU A 292 -9.23 11.69 1.68
N ARG A 293 -9.72 12.31 2.75
CA ARG A 293 -10.55 13.51 2.72
C ARG A 293 -9.84 14.63 3.45
N VAL A 294 -9.70 15.77 2.80
CA VAL A 294 -9.09 16.98 3.39
C VAL A 294 -10.02 18.16 3.18
N THR A 295 -10.31 18.88 4.25
CA THR A 295 -11.23 20.03 4.22
C THR A 295 -10.63 21.21 4.96
N ASP A 296 -10.82 22.43 4.41
CA ASP A 296 -10.46 23.69 5.05
C ASP A 296 -8.99 23.79 5.46
N CYS A 297 -8.07 23.45 4.57
CA CYS A 297 -6.63 23.64 4.77
C CYS A 297 -6.06 24.74 3.86
N HIS A 298 -4.92 25.31 4.21
CA HIS A 298 -4.13 26.16 3.33
C HIS A 298 -3.70 25.35 2.09
N ILE A 299 -3.06 24.21 2.32
CA ILE A 299 -2.76 23.24 1.27
C ILE A 299 -3.42 21.91 1.65
N GLY A 300 -4.34 21.43 0.80
CA GLY A 300 -4.97 20.13 1.04
C GLY A 300 -3.97 18.98 0.99
N MET A 301 -3.21 18.91 -0.10
CA MET A 301 -2.15 17.92 -0.31
C MET A 301 -0.93 18.59 -0.94
N TRP A 302 0.23 18.42 -0.34
CA TRP A 302 1.51 18.85 -0.88
C TRP A 302 2.40 17.67 -1.22
N ILE A 303 2.85 17.61 -2.48
CA ILE A 303 3.70 16.54 -3.02
C ILE A 303 4.97 17.19 -3.57
N GLY A 304 6.09 16.87 -2.98
CA GLY A 304 7.33 17.56 -3.31
C GLY A 304 8.59 16.72 -3.20
N LYS A 305 9.68 17.35 -3.54
CA LYS A 305 11.02 16.76 -3.39
C LYS A 305 11.36 16.54 -1.93
N GLU A 306 12.14 15.51 -1.68
CA GLU A 306 12.77 15.34 -0.39
C GLU A 306 13.74 16.51 -0.13
N PRO A 307 13.61 17.25 0.97
CA PRO A 307 14.52 18.36 1.28
C PRO A 307 15.99 17.91 1.30
N GLY A 308 16.83 18.56 0.50
CA GLY A 308 18.24 18.24 0.38
C GLY A 308 18.60 17.06 -0.53
N PHE A 309 17.60 16.43 -1.17
CA PHE A 309 17.77 15.34 -2.15
C PHE A 309 17.10 15.66 -3.48
N SER A 310 17.54 14.96 -4.52
CA SER A 310 16.88 14.98 -5.83
C SER A 310 15.75 13.95 -5.96
N ASN A 311 15.53 13.14 -4.92
CA ASN A 311 14.55 12.05 -4.98
C ASN A 311 13.14 12.60 -4.79
N THR A 312 12.25 12.13 -5.63
CA THR A 312 10.86 12.56 -5.76
C THR A 312 9.91 11.38 -5.53
N PRO A 313 8.66 11.64 -5.10
CA PRO A 313 7.69 10.60 -4.83
C PRO A 313 7.03 10.05 -6.08
N ASN A 314 6.45 8.85 -5.97
CA ASN A 314 5.41 8.33 -6.82
C ASN A 314 4.27 7.76 -5.97
N ALA A 315 3.04 7.85 -6.46
CA ALA A 315 1.88 7.46 -5.67
C ALA A 315 0.66 7.15 -6.54
N GLN A 316 -0.23 6.37 -5.95
CA GLN A 316 -1.53 5.99 -6.51
C GLN A 316 -2.63 6.54 -5.61
N PHE A 317 -3.43 7.47 -6.15
CA PHE A 317 -4.52 8.14 -5.44
C PHE A 317 -5.87 7.63 -5.96
N TYR A 318 -6.69 7.09 -5.07
CA TYR A 318 -8.00 6.56 -5.41
C TYR A 318 -9.08 7.08 -4.47
N GLU A 319 -10.16 7.65 -5.05
CA GLU A 319 -11.27 8.24 -4.28
C GLU A 319 -10.82 9.32 -3.26
N ILE A 320 -9.90 10.19 -3.68
CA ILE A 320 -9.46 11.33 -2.86
C ILE A 320 -10.53 12.44 -2.92
N GLU A 321 -10.80 13.06 -1.79
CA GLU A 321 -11.73 14.18 -1.69
C GLU A 321 -11.09 15.37 -0.98
N ILE A 322 -10.78 16.45 -1.72
CA ILE A 322 -10.21 17.69 -1.19
C ILE A 322 -11.22 18.83 -1.40
N LYS A 323 -11.54 19.57 -0.35
CA LYS A 323 -12.55 20.62 -0.39
C LYS A 323 -12.10 21.88 0.32
N ASN A 324 -12.50 23.00 -0.27
CA ASN A 324 -12.47 24.31 0.38
C ASN A 324 -11.07 24.70 0.93
N CYS A 325 -10.02 24.25 0.23
CA CYS A 325 -8.64 24.65 0.51
C CYS A 325 -8.27 25.89 -0.29
N GLU A 326 -7.21 26.63 0.10
CA GLU A 326 -6.63 27.66 -0.76
C GLU A 326 -6.01 26.97 -2.00
N THR A 327 -5.12 26.01 -1.77
CA THR A 327 -4.64 25.11 -2.83
C THR A 327 -5.06 23.68 -2.52
N GLY A 328 -5.81 23.06 -3.44
CA GLY A 328 -6.25 21.68 -3.27
C GLY A 328 -5.06 20.71 -3.27
N VAL A 329 -4.35 20.60 -4.39
CA VAL A 329 -3.12 19.79 -4.53
C VAL A 329 -1.99 20.67 -5.07
N TYR A 330 -0.89 20.75 -4.33
CA TYR A 330 0.35 21.39 -4.72
C TYR A 330 1.38 20.34 -5.11
N ILE A 331 1.89 20.38 -6.35
CA ILE A 331 2.85 19.43 -6.89
C ILE A 331 4.13 20.17 -7.26
N GLU A 332 5.20 19.91 -6.51
CA GLU A 332 6.50 20.52 -6.75
C GLU A 332 7.28 19.76 -7.83
N ASP A 333 7.48 18.47 -7.65
CA ASP A 333 8.06 17.56 -8.61
C ASP A 333 7.74 16.10 -8.21
N VAL A 334 7.80 15.19 -9.17
CA VAL A 334 7.48 13.79 -8.93
C VAL A 334 8.45 12.87 -9.69
N ASN A 335 8.41 11.60 -9.34
CA ASN A 335 9.20 10.57 -10.01
C ASN A 335 8.74 10.43 -11.49
N PRO A 336 9.60 10.04 -12.44
CA PRO A 336 9.21 9.79 -13.83
C PRO A 336 8.04 8.82 -14.05
N TYR A 337 7.74 7.96 -13.07
CA TYR A 337 6.54 7.10 -13.12
C TYR A 337 5.26 7.90 -12.93
N GLY A 338 5.36 9.04 -12.27
CA GLY A 338 4.31 10.00 -12.12
C GLY A 338 3.38 9.73 -10.94
N LEU A 339 2.25 10.43 -10.96
CA LEU A 339 1.16 10.27 -10.01
C LEU A 339 -0.10 9.84 -10.74
N LEU A 340 -0.84 8.93 -10.14
CA LEU A 340 -2.06 8.35 -10.70
C LEU A 340 -3.26 8.74 -9.83
N PHE A 341 -4.09 9.69 -10.28
CA PHE A 341 -5.33 10.08 -9.62
C PHE A 341 -6.54 9.47 -10.31
N SER A 342 -7.34 8.69 -9.59
CA SER A 342 -8.54 8.07 -10.13
C SER A 342 -9.76 8.29 -9.26
N ASN A 343 -10.93 8.48 -9.89
CA ASN A 343 -12.25 8.61 -9.23
C ASN A 343 -12.29 9.61 -8.07
N SER A 344 -11.60 10.74 -8.20
CA SER A 344 -11.36 11.70 -7.13
C SER A 344 -12.13 13.00 -7.31
N ALA A 345 -12.21 13.81 -6.25
CA ALA A 345 -12.74 15.17 -6.30
C ALA A 345 -11.72 16.13 -5.65
N ILE A 346 -11.25 17.10 -6.38
CA ILE A 346 -10.22 18.05 -5.93
C ILE A 346 -10.74 19.47 -6.06
N GLY A 347 -10.84 20.19 -4.93
CA GLY A 347 -11.34 21.56 -4.88
C GLY A 347 -10.47 22.47 -4.05
N GLY A 348 -10.43 23.74 -4.47
CA GLY A 348 -9.71 24.83 -3.84
C GLY A 348 -9.86 26.10 -4.66
N ASP A 349 -9.36 27.24 -4.17
CA ASP A 349 -9.27 28.44 -5.00
C ASP A 349 -8.43 28.14 -6.25
N THR A 350 -7.35 27.35 -6.04
CA THR A 350 -6.64 26.60 -7.09
C THR A 350 -6.80 25.10 -6.79
N ALA A 351 -7.49 24.37 -7.65
CA ALA A 351 -7.69 22.93 -7.44
C ALA A 351 -6.37 22.16 -7.48
N VAL A 352 -5.54 22.40 -8.51
CA VAL A 352 -4.18 21.81 -8.61
C VAL A 352 -3.21 22.87 -9.09
N TYR A 353 -2.08 22.96 -8.40
CA TYR A 353 -0.98 23.83 -8.79
C TYR A 353 0.29 23.01 -9.02
N PHE A 354 0.87 23.13 -10.21
CA PHE A 354 2.16 22.57 -10.57
C PHE A 354 3.24 23.64 -10.49
N HIS A 355 4.18 23.44 -9.59
CA HIS A 355 5.30 24.35 -9.36
C HIS A 355 6.26 24.41 -10.54
N GLU A 356 7.04 25.48 -10.62
CA GLU A 356 8.04 25.68 -11.70
C GLU A 356 9.07 24.56 -11.85
N ASP A 357 9.28 23.73 -10.83
CA ASP A 357 10.18 22.59 -10.90
C ASP A 357 9.59 21.34 -11.58
N PHE A 358 8.27 21.27 -11.71
CA PHE A 358 7.58 20.13 -12.31
C PHE A 358 8.03 19.89 -13.76
N ASN A 359 8.44 18.65 -14.05
CA ASN A 359 8.91 18.24 -15.37
C ASN A 359 8.71 16.73 -15.67
N THR A 360 7.70 16.11 -15.11
CA THR A 360 7.50 14.67 -15.19
C THR A 360 6.10 14.32 -15.69
N SER A 361 5.37 13.42 -15.04
CA SER A 361 4.06 13.00 -15.50
C SER A 361 3.04 12.93 -14.37
N VAL A 362 1.83 13.46 -14.64
CA VAL A 362 0.67 13.28 -13.75
C VAL A 362 -0.57 12.94 -14.57
N GLN A 363 -1.33 11.97 -14.11
CA GLN A 363 -2.50 11.46 -14.80
C GLN A 363 -3.75 11.57 -13.90
N PHE A 364 -4.83 12.12 -14.48
CA PHE A 364 -6.13 12.24 -13.82
C PHE A 364 -7.20 11.51 -14.62
N ASN A 365 -7.84 10.50 -14.02
CA ASN A 365 -8.92 9.74 -14.66
C ASN A 365 -10.19 9.76 -13.80
N GLY A 366 -11.29 10.28 -14.35
CA GLY A 366 -12.54 10.37 -13.64
C GLY A 366 -12.55 11.34 -12.47
N VAL A 367 -11.71 12.39 -12.52
CA VAL A 367 -11.54 13.39 -11.46
C VAL A 367 -12.47 14.58 -11.67
N ALA A 368 -13.14 15.02 -10.61
CA ALA A 368 -13.92 16.26 -10.59
C ALA A 368 -13.08 17.38 -9.97
N PHE A 369 -12.79 18.43 -10.74
CA PHE A 369 -12.10 19.63 -10.26
C PHE A 369 -13.11 20.73 -9.94
N ASN A 370 -12.95 21.38 -8.80
CA ASN A 370 -13.68 22.58 -8.40
C ASN A 370 -12.68 23.69 -8.09
N GLY A 371 -12.34 24.47 -9.08
CA GLY A 371 -11.27 25.47 -9.14
C GLY A 371 -10.37 25.22 -10.35
N SER A 372 -9.43 26.10 -10.61
CA SER A 372 -8.51 25.99 -11.75
C SER A 372 -7.40 24.96 -11.52
N VAL A 373 -6.90 24.40 -12.62
CA VAL A 373 -5.64 23.65 -12.64
C VAL A 373 -4.59 24.54 -13.32
N THR A 374 -3.55 24.91 -12.58
CA THR A 374 -2.51 25.82 -13.04
C THR A 374 -1.15 25.13 -13.07
N SER A 375 -0.40 25.30 -14.16
CA SER A 375 0.96 24.77 -14.31
C SER A 375 1.95 25.85 -14.70
N ASP A 376 2.90 26.11 -13.81
CA ASP A 376 4.11 26.89 -14.04
C ASP A 376 5.32 25.99 -14.32
N GLY A 377 5.12 24.67 -14.43
CA GLY A 377 6.17 23.68 -14.63
C GLY A 377 7.06 23.92 -15.86
N LYS A 378 8.23 23.31 -15.86
CA LYS A 378 9.22 23.42 -16.97
C LYS A 378 8.87 22.56 -18.18
N GLY A 379 7.99 21.60 -18.02
CA GLY A 379 7.66 20.62 -19.05
C GLY A 379 6.82 19.46 -18.52
N GLY A 380 7.09 18.27 -19.03
CA GLY A 380 6.38 17.04 -18.60
C GLY A 380 5.08 16.80 -19.36
N VAL A 381 4.28 15.85 -18.87
CA VAL A 381 2.99 15.46 -19.46
C VAL A 381 1.90 15.45 -18.40
N ILE A 382 0.86 16.23 -18.62
CA ILE A 382 -0.34 16.23 -17.77
C ILE A 382 -1.50 15.68 -18.62
N SER A 383 -2.14 14.62 -18.15
CA SER A 383 -3.24 14.01 -18.88
C SER A 383 -4.53 13.94 -18.08
N PHE A 384 -5.64 14.23 -18.76
CA PHE A 384 -6.99 14.22 -18.17
C PHE A 384 -7.92 13.37 -19.04
N GLU A 385 -8.53 12.37 -18.44
CA GLU A 385 -9.51 11.52 -19.09
C GLU A 385 -10.77 11.37 -18.24
N ASN A 386 -11.94 11.54 -18.85
CA ASN A 386 -13.25 11.49 -18.16
C ASN A 386 -13.37 12.45 -16.96
N CYS A 387 -12.65 13.57 -16.97
CA CYS A 387 -12.66 14.55 -15.89
C CYS A 387 -13.75 15.60 -16.07
N GLY A 388 -14.18 16.21 -14.97
CA GLY A 388 -15.08 17.35 -14.94
C GLY A 388 -14.42 18.58 -14.35
N PHE A 389 -14.61 19.76 -14.96
CA PHE A 389 -14.07 21.04 -14.50
C PHE A 389 -15.19 22.01 -14.19
N ASP A 390 -15.20 22.53 -12.98
CA ASP A 390 -16.16 23.49 -12.42
C ASP A 390 -15.48 24.49 -11.50
N GLY A 391 -16.16 25.54 -11.08
CA GLY A 391 -15.69 26.47 -10.04
C GLY A 391 -14.50 27.36 -10.42
N TYR A 392 -14.02 27.33 -11.66
CA TYR A 392 -12.97 28.23 -12.13
C TYR A 392 -13.55 29.60 -12.56
N SER A 393 -12.74 30.66 -12.48
CA SER A 393 -13.16 32.01 -12.85
C SER A 393 -12.93 32.32 -14.33
N ASP A 394 -11.69 32.16 -14.82
CA ASP A 394 -11.29 32.52 -16.18
C ASP A 394 -10.99 31.26 -17.02
N TYR A 395 -10.10 30.40 -16.56
CA TYR A 395 -9.67 29.18 -17.23
C TYR A 395 -9.75 27.98 -16.30
N ALA A 396 -10.29 26.89 -16.80
CA ALA A 396 -10.23 25.60 -16.13
C ALA A 396 -8.79 25.05 -16.06
N LEU A 397 -8.07 25.23 -17.16
CA LEU A 397 -6.65 24.89 -17.28
C LEU A 397 -5.86 26.12 -17.67
N TRP A 398 -4.82 26.44 -16.89
CA TRP A 398 -3.82 27.46 -17.19
C TRP A 398 -2.46 26.78 -17.28
N ILE A 399 -1.96 26.55 -18.49
CA ILE A 399 -0.76 25.75 -18.76
C ILE A 399 0.29 26.62 -19.43
N ASN A 400 1.42 26.85 -18.77
CA ASN A 400 2.50 27.69 -19.27
C ASN A 400 3.56 26.92 -20.08
N SER A 401 3.71 25.60 -19.87
CA SER A 401 4.68 24.77 -20.61
C SER A 401 4.31 23.29 -20.62
N GLY A 402 5.02 22.48 -21.43
CA GLY A 402 4.92 21.04 -21.48
C GLY A 402 3.83 20.49 -22.40
N ASN A 403 3.34 19.32 -22.08
CA ASN A 403 2.43 18.57 -22.96
C ASN A 403 1.13 18.25 -22.21
N VAL A 404 0.00 18.45 -22.86
CA VAL A 404 -1.34 18.23 -22.29
C VAL A 404 -2.16 17.31 -23.19
N LEU A 405 -2.74 16.28 -22.57
CA LEU A 405 -3.66 15.36 -23.23
C LEU A 405 -5.03 15.46 -22.57
N LEU A 406 -6.04 15.77 -23.35
CA LEU A 406 -7.43 15.84 -22.89
C LEU A 406 -8.29 14.82 -23.64
N THR A 407 -8.99 13.95 -22.94
CA THR A 407 -9.88 12.97 -23.56
C THR A 407 -11.21 12.91 -22.80
N GLN A 408 -12.29 13.16 -23.52
CA GLN A 408 -13.67 12.98 -23.05
C GLN A 408 -13.98 13.73 -21.74
N ASN A 409 -13.42 14.94 -21.56
CA ASN A 409 -13.66 15.80 -20.39
C ASN A 409 -14.86 16.72 -20.59
N ARG A 410 -15.42 17.22 -19.52
CA ARG A 410 -16.53 18.17 -19.50
C ARG A 410 -16.11 19.45 -18.83
N PHE A 411 -16.43 20.58 -19.43
CA PHE A 411 -16.17 21.92 -18.90
C PHE A 411 -17.51 22.62 -18.70
N LYS A 412 -17.71 23.26 -17.52
CA LYS A 412 -18.88 24.11 -17.35
C LYS A 412 -18.70 25.46 -18.04
N GLU A 413 -19.82 26.06 -18.45
CA GLU A 413 -19.90 27.30 -19.23
C GLU A 413 -19.36 28.51 -18.47
N TYR A 414 -18.10 28.87 -18.65
CA TYR A 414 -17.53 30.18 -18.35
C TYR A 414 -16.52 30.52 -19.42
N GLY A 415 -16.39 31.81 -19.75
CA GLY A 415 -15.79 32.43 -20.97
C GLY A 415 -14.43 32.01 -21.43
N GLY A 416 -13.82 30.98 -21.16
CA GLY A 416 -12.58 30.40 -21.67
C GLY A 416 -12.15 29.22 -20.82
N SER A 417 -12.11 28.06 -21.44
CA SER A 417 -11.84 26.82 -20.69
C SER A 417 -10.36 26.58 -20.49
N ILE A 418 -9.49 26.98 -21.45
CA ILE A 418 -8.08 26.62 -21.46
C ILE A 418 -7.23 27.77 -21.96
N TYR A 419 -6.13 28.03 -21.24
CA TYR A 419 -5.05 28.92 -21.67
C TYR A 419 -3.78 28.11 -21.89
N LEU A 420 -3.15 28.30 -23.06
CA LEU A 420 -1.85 27.73 -23.42
C LEU A 420 -0.83 28.85 -23.54
N GLY A 421 0.18 28.84 -22.69
CA GLY A 421 1.27 29.80 -22.65
C GLY A 421 2.39 29.51 -23.64
N GLU A 422 3.38 30.40 -23.69
CA GLU A 422 4.42 30.43 -24.73
C GLU A 422 5.25 29.14 -24.86
N ASN A 423 5.41 28.36 -23.80
CA ASN A 423 6.29 27.20 -23.75
C ASN A 423 5.53 25.86 -23.80
N VAL A 424 4.26 25.85 -24.15
CA VAL A 424 3.53 24.61 -24.40
C VAL A 424 4.05 23.98 -25.67
N ASP A 425 4.41 22.69 -25.61
CA ASP A 425 4.95 21.93 -26.73
C ASP A 425 3.85 21.16 -27.48
N THR A 426 2.92 20.54 -26.75
CA THR A 426 1.84 19.75 -27.36
C THR A 426 0.54 19.95 -26.58
N PHE A 427 -0.54 20.14 -27.31
CA PHE A 427 -1.89 20.08 -26.80
C PHE A 427 -2.74 19.19 -27.70
N LYS A 428 -3.20 18.08 -27.14
CA LYS A 428 -4.08 17.14 -27.85
C LYS A 428 -5.42 17.01 -27.13
N SER A 429 -6.49 17.13 -27.89
CA SER A 429 -7.86 17.06 -27.37
C SER A 429 -8.71 16.11 -28.21
N LEU A 430 -9.38 15.18 -27.55
CA LEU A 430 -10.27 14.21 -28.20
C LEU A 430 -11.62 14.13 -27.44
N ASN A 431 -12.73 14.34 -28.14
CA ASN A 431 -14.09 14.23 -27.60
C ASN A 431 -14.37 15.10 -26.36
N ASN A 432 -13.77 16.27 -26.23
CA ASN A 432 -14.07 17.19 -25.15
C ASN A 432 -15.25 18.08 -25.50
N HIS A 433 -16.20 18.21 -24.59
CA HIS A 433 -17.38 19.05 -24.76
C HIS A 433 -17.10 20.51 -24.33
N GLU A 434 -17.60 21.46 -25.13
CA GLU A 434 -17.58 22.92 -24.80
C GLU A 434 -16.18 23.50 -24.59
N LEU A 435 -15.19 22.98 -25.33
CA LEU A 435 -13.81 23.40 -25.23
C LEU A 435 -13.58 24.74 -25.92
N ILE A 436 -13.10 25.74 -25.18
CA ILE A 436 -12.59 27.02 -25.68
C ILE A 436 -11.11 27.10 -25.33
N VAL A 437 -10.26 27.28 -26.35
CA VAL A 437 -8.80 27.35 -26.17
C VAL A 437 -8.30 28.73 -26.56
N LYS A 438 -7.65 29.43 -25.63
CA LYS A 438 -6.82 30.58 -25.93
C LYS A 438 -5.37 30.13 -26.05
N ASP A 439 -4.83 30.20 -27.24
CA ASP A 439 -3.49 29.74 -27.56
C ASP A 439 -2.54 30.92 -27.81
N ASP A 440 -1.68 31.18 -26.83
CA ASP A 440 -0.58 32.13 -26.93
C ASP A 440 0.78 31.41 -27.14
N SER A 441 0.77 30.10 -27.44
CA SER A 441 1.99 29.30 -27.64
C SER A 441 2.71 29.68 -28.94
N THR A 442 4.03 29.58 -28.92
CA THR A 442 4.87 29.86 -30.09
C THR A 442 5.29 28.61 -30.86
N LYS A 443 5.08 27.45 -30.26
CA LYS A 443 5.61 26.16 -30.80
C LYS A 443 4.62 25.00 -30.73
N ALA A 444 3.49 25.17 -30.04
CA ALA A 444 2.62 24.05 -29.75
C ALA A 444 2.07 23.36 -30.99
N ASN A 445 2.17 22.02 -30.98
CA ASN A 445 1.35 21.18 -31.82
C ASN A 445 -0.04 21.07 -31.19
N VAL A 446 -1.00 21.86 -31.71
CA VAL A 446 -2.37 21.91 -31.20
C VAL A 446 -3.27 21.03 -32.07
N GLU A 447 -3.75 19.92 -31.53
CA GLU A 447 -4.68 19.01 -32.18
C GLU A 447 -5.99 18.94 -31.42
N ILE A 448 -7.08 19.44 -32.00
CA ILE A 448 -8.43 19.37 -31.43
C ILE A 448 -9.30 18.53 -32.33
N ARG A 449 -9.77 17.40 -31.81
CA ARG A 449 -10.65 16.47 -32.54
C ARG A 449 -11.92 16.25 -31.73
N GLY A 450 -13.06 16.45 -32.38
CA GLY A 450 -14.38 16.19 -31.82
C GLY A 450 -15.05 15.05 -32.58
N GLY A 451 -16.07 14.48 -31.99
CA GLY A 451 -16.98 13.52 -32.62
C GLY A 451 -17.27 12.30 -31.77
N ASP A 452 -18.46 11.74 -31.95
CA ASP A 452 -18.92 10.53 -31.25
C ASP A 452 -18.26 9.24 -31.77
N GLU A 453 -17.33 9.32 -32.71
CA GLU A 453 -16.65 8.15 -33.30
C GLU A 453 -15.77 7.38 -32.30
N TYR A 454 -15.41 8.00 -31.21
CA TYR A 454 -14.48 7.44 -30.22
C TYR A 454 -15.11 7.41 -28.82
N ALA A 455 -16.18 6.65 -28.66
CA ALA A 455 -16.74 6.42 -27.33
C ALA A 455 -15.76 5.57 -26.49
N ILE A 456 -15.10 6.21 -25.53
CA ILE A 456 -14.16 5.57 -24.63
C ILE A 456 -14.92 5.17 -23.36
N ASP A 457 -14.80 3.93 -22.92
CA ASP A 457 -15.43 3.44 -21.72
C ASP A 457 -14.89 4.22 -20.49
N PRO A 458 -15.77 4.84 -19.68
CA PRO A 458 -15.30 5.56 -18.49
C PRO A 458 -14.76 4.60 -17.44
N ILE A 459 -13.87 5.14 -16.60
CA ILE A 459 -13.36 4.40 -15.46
C ILE A 459 -14.50 3.89 -14.58
N PRO A 460 -14.50 2.61 -14.16
CA PRO A 460 -15.52 2.06 -13.26
C PRO A 460 -15.58 2.83 -11.94
N LYS A 461 -16.79 3.11 -11.48
CA LYS A 461 -17.08 3.80 -10.20
C LYS A 461 -17.74 2.85 -9.22
N ASN A 462 -17.78 3.26 -7.95
CA ASN A 462 -18.42 2.51 -6.86
C ASN A 462 -17.83 1.11 -6.64
N ILE A 463 -16.54 0.94 -6.88
CA ILE A 463 -15.85 -0.28 -6.51
C ILE A 463 -15.76 -0.34 -4.99
N LYS A 464 -16.16 -1.47 -4.43
CA LYS A 464 -16.17 -1.66 -2.99
C LYS A 464 -14.74 -1.86 -2.47
N THR A 465 -14.05 -0.77 -2.13
CA THR A 465 -12.67 -0.80 -1.62
C THR A 465 -12.61 -0.90 -0.10
N ASN A 466 -13.66 -0.51 0.60
CA ASN A 466 -13.74 -0.59 2.05
C ASN A 466 -14.77 -1.64 2.48
N ILE A 467 -14.39 -2.50 3.42
CA ILE A 467 -15.26 -3.52 4.00
C ILE A 467 -15.71 -3.05 5.37
N ALA A 468 -17.02 -2.86 5.51
CA ALA A 468 -17.61 -2.38 6.76
C ALA A 468 -17.56 -3.43 7.90
N VAL A 469 -17.48 -4.71 7.55
CA VAL A 469 -17.45 -5.81 8.54
C VAL A 469 -16.34 -6.76 8.16
N HIS A 470 -15.34 -6.86 9.04
CA HIS A 470 -14.24 -7.81 8.90
C HIS A 470 -14.62 -9.17 9.46
N PRO A 471 -14.14 -10.27 8.86
CA PRO A 471 -14.38 -11.61 9.40
C PRO A 471 -13.76 -11.77 10.79
N LYS A 472 -14.50 -12.38 11.70
CA LYS A 472 -14.04 -12.77 13.03
C LYS A 472 -14.92 -13.88 13.57
N PRO A 473 -14.49 -14.65 14.59
CA PRO A 473 -15.33 -15.65 15.21
C PRO A 473 -16.62 -15.03 15.78
N GLN A 474 -17.74 -15.74 15.70
CA GLN A 474 -19.00 -15.29 16.24
C GLN A 474 -19.01 -15.22 17.78
N SER A 475 -18.22 -16.10 18.41
CA SER A 475 -18.08 -16.16 19.88
C SER A 475 -16.85 -15.37 20.35
N ASN A 476 -17.00 -14.62 21.43
CA ASN A 476 -15.90 -13.97 22.12
C ASN A 476 -15.17 -14.90 23.12
N ASN A 477 -15.40 -16.20 23.06
CA ASN A 477 -14.65 -17.17 23.84
C ASN A 477 -13.18 -17.16 23.43
N VAL A 478 -12.29 -17.26 24.41
CA VAL A 478 -10.86 -17.34 24.22
C VAL A 478 -10.32 -18.55 24.97
N LEU A 479 -9.64 -19.44 24.25
CA LEU A 479 -8.79 -20.47 24.83
C LEU A 479 -7.34 -20.00 24.69
N LYS A 480 -6.72 -19.54 25.75
CA LYS A 480 -5.30 -19.23 25.80
C LYS A 480 -4.52 -20.51 26.05
N VAL A 481 -3.71 -20.93 25.09
CA VAL A 481 -2.92 -22.15 25.22
C VAL A 481 -1.62 -21.91 26.00
N ASP A 482 -1.23 -22.91 26.79
CA ASP A 482 0.06 -22.96 27.47
C ASP A 482 0.85 -24.16 26.90
N LEU A 483 1.59 -23.90 25.83
CA LEU A 483 2.33 -24.88 25.06
C LEU A 483 3.83 -24.68 25.24
N PRO A 484 4.63 -25.78 25.14
CA PRO A 484 6.07 -25.68 25.11
C PRO A 484 6.53 -24.77 23.98
N LYS A 485 7.39 -23.80 24.30
CA LYS A 485 8.04 -22.89 23.35
C LYS A 485 9.43 -23.41 23.04
N ALA A 486 9.87 -23.22 21.80
CA ALA A 486 11.24 -23.50 21.41
C ALA A 486 12.19 -22.37 21.86
N ALA A 487 13.48 -22.64 21.84
CA ALA A 487 14.52 -21.65 22.15
C ALA A 487 14.36 -20.36 21.30
N GLY A 488 14.61 -19.23 21.88
CA GLY A 488 14.42 -17.94 21.24
C GLY A 488 13.19 -17.26 21.72
N TYR A 489 12.57 -16.60 22.19
CA TYR A 489 11.39 -16.00 22.82
C TYR A 489 11.26 -16.35 24.31
N ASN A 490 12.15 -15.80 25.10
CA ASN A 490 12.12 -15.97 26.54
C ASN A 490 12.02 -17.44 27.01
N ASN A 491 12.48 -18.39 26.16
CA ASN A 491 12.43 -19.80 26.46
C ASN A 491 13.62 -20.55 25.81
N ASP A 492 14.41 -21.22 26.65
CA ASP A 492 15.56 -22.03 26.25
C ASP A 492 15.22 -23.52 26.08
N SER A 493 13.94 -23.87 26.11
CA SER A 493 13.51 -25.26 25.98
C SER A 493 13.79 -25.81 24.58
N PRO A 494 14.14 -27.10 24.44
CA PRO A 494 14.21 -27.78 23.13
C PRO A 494 12.88 -27.68 22.40
N ALA A 495 12.95 -27.67 21.07
CA ALA A 495 11.72 -27.69 20.25
C ALA A 495 10.98 -29.01 20.45
N ILE A 496 9.75 -28.93 20.86
CA ILE A 496 8.82 -30.05 21.01
C ILE A 496 7.66 -29.81 20.04
N ASP A 497 7.33 -30.83 19.25
CA ASP A 497 6.16 -30.75 18.37
C ASP A 497 4.88 -30.66 19.19
N VAL A 498 4.18 -29.54 19.05
CA VAL A 498 2.93 -29.22 19.75
C VAL A 498 1.68 -29.39 18.89
N SER A 499 1.80 -30.04 17.74
CA SER A 499 0.70 -30.20 16.78
C SER A 499 -0.54 -30.83 17.40
N ALA A 500 -0.37 -31.90 18.17
CA ALA A 500 -1.47 -32.64 18.79
C ALA A 500 -2.19 -31.83 19.88
N GLU A 501 -1.42 -31.13 20.70
CA GLU A 501 -1.94 -30.25 21.77
C GLU A 501 -2.68 -29.05 21.18
N LEU A 502 -2.12 -28.43 20.15
CA LEU A 502 -2.76 -27.34 19.45
C LEU A 502 -4.07 -27.78 18.78
N GLN A 503 -4.08 -28.97 18.14
CA GLN A 503 -5.30 -29.55 17.57
C GLN A 503 -6.35 -29.79 18.65
N THR A 504 -5.94 -30.32 19.82
CA THR A 504 -6.85 -30.52 20.95
C THR A 504 -7.51 -29.21 21.41
N ALA A 505 -6.76 -28.12 21.45
CA ALA A 505 -7.31 -26.78 21.81
C ALA A 505 -8.29 -26.27 20.74
N LEU A 506 -7.97 -26.47 19.45
CA LEU A 506 -8.85 -26.11 18.33
C LEU A 506 -10.18 -26.89 18.37
N ASP A 507 -10.13 -28.19 18.63
CA ASP A 507 -11.31 -29.05 18.77
C ASP A 507 -12.14 -28.68 20.01
N ALA A 508 -11.50 -28.30 21.09
CA ALA A 508 -12.17 -27.82 22.29
C ALA A 508 -12.89 -26.47 22.06
N ALA A 509 -12.26 -25.54 21.34
CA ALA A 509 -12.90 -24.27 20.96
C ALA A 509 -14.14 -24.54 20.08
N TYR A 510 -14.04 -25.42 19.09
CA TYR A 510 -15.16 -25.84 18.25
C TYR A 510 -16.30 -26.43 19.08
N SER A 511 -15.98 -27.37 19.96
CA SER A 511 -16.96 -28.04 20.83
C SER A 511 -17.65 -27.08 21.80
N SER A 512 -17.01 -25.93 22.09
CA SER A 512 -17.54 -24.85 22.94
C SER A 512 -18.35 -23.80 22.16
N GLY A 513 -18.66 -24.05 20.90
CA GLY A 513 -19.43 -23.15 20.04
C GLY A 513 -18.58 -22.11 19.31
N GLY A 514 -17.31 -22.40 19.05
CA GLY A 514 -16.37 -21.50 18.36
C GLY A 514 -15.67 -20.51 19.26
N GLY A 515 -14.94 -19.59 18.66
CA GLY A 515 -14.15 -18.56 19.36
C GLY A 515 -12.69 -18.58 18.92
N THR A 516 -11.81 -18.02 19.74
CA THR A 516 -10.39 -17.84 19.43
C THR A 516 -9.54 -18.80 20.25
N VAL A 517 -8.67 -19.55 19.57
CA VAL A 517 -7.54 -20.23 20.20
C VAL A 517 -6.36 -19.27 20.14
N TYR A 518 -5.98 -18.73 21.29
CA TYR A 518 -4.94 -17.69 21.39
C TYR A 518 -3.59 -18.32 21.73
N LEU A 519 -2.64 -18.09 20.83
CA LEU A 519 -1.26 -18.52 20.94
C LEU A 519 -0.41 -17.34 21.43
N PRO A 520 0.07 -17.32 22.68
CA PRO A 520 0.91 -16.23 23.20
C PRO A 520 2.21 -16.06 22.40
N ALA A 521 2.91 -14.94 22.64
CA ALA A 521 4.22 -14.72 22.02
C ALA A 521 5.17 -15.88 22.33
N GLY A 522 5.87 -16.35 21.30
CA GLY A 522 6.78 -17.47 21.39
C GLY A 522 6.91 -18.21 20.07
N ARG A 523 7.87 -19.15 20.01
CA ARG A 523 8.09 -20.01 18.85
C ARG A 523 7.53 -21.40 19.15
N TYR A 524 6.71 -21.92 18.26
CA TYR A 524 6.04 -23.20 18.40
C TYR A 524 6.35 -24.12 17.22
N LEU A 525 6.86 -25.32 17.49
CA LEU A 525 7.11 -26.31 16.46
C LEU A 525 5.80 -27.06 16.17
N VAL A 526 5.36 -27.02 14.93
CA VAL A 526 4.17 -27.74 14.42
C VAL A 526 4.59 -28.56 13.22
N ASP A 527 4.87 -29.83 13.42
CA ASP A 527 5.41 -30.75 12.39
C ASP A 527 4.36 -31.71 11.81
N ASN A 528 3.12 -31.61 12.25
CA ASN A 528 1.99 -32.34 11.70
C ASN A 528 0.84 -31.38 11.32
N PRO A 529 0.06 -31.73 10.28
CA PRO A 529 -1.07 -30.93 9.85
C PRO A 529 -2.08 -30.69 10.97
N ILE A 530 -2.55 -29.44 11.07
CA ILE A 530 -3.62 -29.02 11.95
C ILE A 530 -4.82 -28.50 11.16
N VAL A 531 -6.01 -28.72 11.70
CA VAL A 531 -7.28 -28.26 11.13
C VAL A 531 -7.88 -27.22 12.06
N VAL A 532 -8.15 -26.03 11.54
CA VAL A 532 -8.93 -25.01 12.22
C VAL A 532 -10.40 -25.24 11.87
N PRO A 533 -11.23 -25.68 12.84
CA PRO A 533 -12.63 -26.02 12.57
C PRO A 533 -13.48 -24.78 12.25
N SER A 534 -14.67 -25.01 11.72
CA SER A 534 -15.62 -23.93 11.42
C SER A 534 -15.96 -23.07 12.63
N GLY A 535 -15.93 -21.76 12.45
CA GLY A 535 -16.22 -20.78 13.51
C GLY A 535 -15.10 -20.60 14.54
N VAL A 536 -13.93 -21.18 14.30
CA VAL A 536 -12.74 -21.04 15.15
C VAL A 536 -11.69 -20.18 14.46
N GLU A 537 -11.03 -19.34 15.24
CA GLU A 537 -9.87 -18.56 14.80
C GLU A 537 -8.62 -19.05 15.57
N LEU A 538 -7.55 -19.37 14.86
CA LEU A 538 -6.22 -19.49 15.42
C LEU A 538 -5.54 -18.13 15.43
N ARG A 539 -5.19 -17.60 16.59
CA ARG A 539 -4.71 -16.22 16.70
C ARG A 539 -3.43 -16.12 17.53
N GLY A 540 -2.51 -15.31 17.03
CA GLY A 540 -1.31 -14.87 17.76
C GLY A 540 -1.42 -13.47 18.32
N THR A 541 -0.27 -12.91 18.71
CA THR A 541 -0.16 -11.63 19.41
C THR A 541 -0.16 -10.39 18.50
N TRP A 542 0.02 -10.57 17.20
CA TRP A 542 0.18 -9.45 16.28
C TRP A 542 -1.16 -8.88 15.82
N ASP A 543 -1.34 -7.57 15.96
CA ASP A 543 -2.46 -6.84 15.37
C ASP A 543 -2.03 -5.96 14.18
N VAL A 544 -0.73 -5.85 13.93
CA VAL A 544 -0.14 -5.08 12.82
C VAL A 544 0.79 -5.97 12.01
N GLN A 545 1.03 -5.59 10.76
CA GLN A 545 1.97 -6.31 9.92
C GLN A 545 3.39 -6.27 10.52
N HIS A 546 4.11 -7.36 10.42
CA HIS A 546 5.45 -7.50 10.99
C HIS A 546 6.45 -7.97 9.90
N HIS A 547 6.97 -7.01 9.17
CA HIS A 547 7.84 -7.26 8.01
C HIS A 547 9.18 -7.84 8.43
N THR A 548 9.94 -7.21 9.27
CA THR A 548 11.31 -7.61 9.62
C THR A 548 11.47 -8.03 11.07
N GLN A 549 10.37 -8.32 11.73
CA GLN A 549 10.35 -8.65 13.15
C GLN A 549 10.17 -10.14 13.38
N GLY A 550 11.09 -10.74 14.10
CA GLY A 550 11.01 -12.13 14.50
C GLY A 550 10.25 -12.41 15.80
N GLY A 551 9.67 -11.38 16.47
CA GLY A 551 8.92 -11.52 17.70
C GLY A 551 7.47 -11.99 17.53
N GLY A 552 6.67 -11.93 18.57
CA GLY A 552 5.28 -12.34 18.60
C GLY A 552 5.07 -13.85 18.55
N SER A 553 3.92 -14.28 18.07
CA SER A 553 3.58 -15.69 17.95
C SER A 553 4.03 -16.23 16.60
N ALA A 554 4.88 -17.26 16.63
CA ALA A 554 5.44 -17.87 15.44
C ALA A 554 5.30 -19.37 15.45
N ILE A 555 4.71 -19.92 14.41
CA ILE A 555 4.72 -21.34 14.07
C ILE A 555 5.88 -21.59 13.12
N PHE A 556 6.77 -22.50 13.47
CA PHE A 556 7.75 -23.01 12.53
C PHE A 556 7.55 -24.51 12.33
N THR A 557 7.94 -25.00 11.16
CA THR A 557 7.68 -26.38 10.78
C THR A 557 8.81 -26.97 9.96
N ASN A 558 9.07 -28.27 10.16
CA ASN A 558 9.86 -29.14 9.30
C ASN A 558 8.99 -30.06 8.43
N TYR A 559 7.67 -29.87 8.46
CA TYR A 559 6.72 -30.69 7.72
C TYR A 559 6.91 -30.55 6.21
N THR A 560 7.03 -31.68 5.52
CA THR A 560 7.28 -31.75 4.08
C THR A 560 6.20 -32.46 3.29
N GLY A 561 5.02 -32.71 3.91
CA GLY A 561 3.91 -33.40 3.27
C GLY A 561 3.84 -34.91 3.59
N GLY A 562 4.61 -35.37 4.58
CA GLY A 562 4.68 -36.78 4.94
C GLY A 562 5.16 -37.64 3.77
N THR A 563 4.58 -38.83 3.62
CA THR A 563 4.95 -39.78 2.52
C THR A 563 4.52 -39.28 1.13
N ALA A 564 3.60 -38.33 1.03
CA ALA A 564 3.13 -37.76 -0.23
C ALA A 564 3.97 -36.56 -0.72
N GLY A 565 4.93 -36.09 0.10
CA GLY A 565 5.79 -34.94 -0.24
C GLY A 565 4.96 -33.69 -0.56
N GLU A 566 5.33 -32.95 -1.59
CA GLU A 566 4.64 -31.71 -1.98
C GLU A 566 3.14 -31.86 -2.31
N LYS A 567 2.66 -33.10 -2.51
CA LYS A 567 1.24 -33.42 -2.73
C LYS A 567 0.50 -33.79 -1.45
N GLY A 568 1.18 -33.81 -0.32
CA GLY A 568 0.58 -34.04 0.98
C GLY A 568 -0.38 -32.96 1.41
N PRO A 569 -1.10 -33.15 2.52
CA PRO A 569 -1.99 -32.11 3.06
C PRO A 569 -1.20 -30.88 3.47
N SER A 570 -1.83 -29.71 3.40
CA SER A 570 -1.25 -28.46 3.91
C SER A 570 -1.13 -28.48 5.43
N LEU A 571 -0.16 -27.71 5.96
CA LEU A 571 0.11 -27.69 7.40
C LEU A 571 -1.08 -27.16 8.20
N ILE A 572 -1.66 -26.02 7.77
CA ILE A 572 -2.81 -25.39 8.42
C ILE A 572 -3.99 -25.40 7.47
N GLN A 573 -5.06 -26.10 7.85
CA GLN A 573 -6.26 -26.28 7.03
C GLN A 573 -7.44 -25.56 7.66
N LEU A 574 -8.00 -24.57 6.95
CA LEU A 574 -9.11 -23.73 7.41
C LEU A 574 -10.44 -24.26 6.86
N LYS A 575 -11.35 -24.69 7.72
CA LYS A 575 -12.72 -25.07 7.33
C LYS A 575 -13.57 -23.82 7.08
N SER A 576 -14.78 -23.99 6.56
CA SER A 576 -15.70 -22.86 6.33
C SER A 576 -15.85 -21.99 7.58
N ASP A 577 -15.85 -20.66 7.40
CA ASP A 577 -15.98 -19.69 8.48
C ASP A 577 -14.84 -19.77 9.55
N ALA A 578 -13.71 -20.38 9.20
CA ALA A 578 -12.53 -20.45 10.05
C ALA A 578 -11.49 -19.41 9.64
N GLY A 579 -10.62 -19.02 10.56
CA GLY A 579 -9.58 -18.04 10.27
C GLY A 579 -8.26 -18.25 10.99
N ILE A 580 -7.25 -17.55 10.47
CA ILE A 580 -5.94 -17.40 11.11
C ILE A 580 -5.57 -15.91 11.13
N ARG A 581 -5.06 -15.45 12.28
CA ARG A 581 -4.75 -14.04 12.49
C ARG A 581 -3.49 -13.83 13.35
N GLY A 582 -2.67 -12.85 12.94
CA GLY A 582 -1.59 -12.32 13.80
C GLY A 582 -0.47 -13.32 14.14
N ILE A 583 -0.12 -14.20 13.23
CA ILE A 583 0.87 -15.27 13.41
C ILE A 583 1.89 -15.23 12.28
N SER A 584 3.17 -15.49 12.59
CA SER A 584 4.15 -15.87 11.59
C SER A 584 4.16 -17.37 11.37
N VAL A 585 4.29 -17.83 10.11
CA VAL A 585 4.41 -19.25 9.75
C VAL A 585 5.65 -19.45 8.89
N VAL A 586 6.61 -20.26 9.34
CA VAL A 586 7.92 -20.42 8.72
C VAL A 586 8.23 -21.87 8.41
N GLN A 587 8.61 -22.14 7.16
CA GLN A 587 9.15 -23.44 6.75
C GLN A 587 10.64 -23.52 7.13
N ALA A 588 10.96 -24.15 8.25
CA ALA A 588 12.30 -24.11 8.83
C ALA A 588 13.38 -24.84 8.01
N ASN A 589 13.03 -25.95 7.37
CA ASN A 589 13.97 -26.81 6.64
C ASN A 589 13.95 -26.61 5.12
N LEU A 590 13.40 -25.48 4.64
CA LEU A 590 13.22 -25.27 3.19
C LEU A 590 14.55 -25.19 2.43
N VAL A 591 15.55 -24.58 3.03
CA VAL A 591 16.88 -24.34 2.45
C VAL A 591 18.00 -25.00 3.26
N GLU A 592 17.71 -26.10 3.93
CA GLU A 592 18.63 -26.83 4.81
C GLU A 592 19.76 -27.47 4.00
N GLU A 593 20.95 -26.89 4.07
CA GLU A 593 22.12 -27.34 3.29
C GLU A 593 22.62 -28.73 3.71
N SER A 594 22.46 -29.10 4.97
CA SER A 594 22.81 -30.45 5.47
C SER A 594 22.00 -31.57 4.79
N ASP A 595 20.81 -31.24 4.32
CA ASP A 595 19.90 -32.12 3.59
C ASP A 595 20.03 -32.00 2.06
N GLY A 596 20.97 -31.18 1.57
CA GLY A 596 21.20 -30.94 0.14
C GLY A 596 20.28 -29.92 -0.51
N TYR A 597 19.61 -29.10 0.26
CA TYR A 597 18.80 -27.98 -0.22
C TYR A 597 19.54 -26.65 -0.09
N SER A 598 19.09 -25.65 -0.83
CA SER A 598 19.68 -24.31 -0.80
C SER A 598 18.68 -23.28 -1.33
N VAL A 599 19.04 -22.00 -1.28
CA VAL A 599 18.24 -20.91 -1.84
C VAL A 599 17.97 -21.10 -3.34
N VAL A 600 18.93 -21.66 -4.08
CA VAL A 600 18.79 -21.93 -5.53
C VAL A 600 18.19 -23.31 -5.83
N ASN A 601 18.03 -24.13 -4.84
CA ASN A 601 17.38 -25.45 -4.93
C ASN A 601 16.56 -25.72 -3.66
N PRO A 602 15.53 -24.93 -3.36
CA PRO A 602 14.74 -25.12 -2.15
C PRO A 602 13.89 -26.38 -2.20
N ARG A 603 13.68 -26.98 -1.04
CA ARG A 603 12.82 -28.16 -0.85
C ARG A 603 11.41 -27.87 -1.38
N ARG A 604 10.78 -28.89 -1.97
CA ARG A 604 9.38 -28.81 -2.37
C ARG A 604 8.48 -29.28 -1.23
N THR A 605 7.51 -28.43 -0.86
CA THR A 605 6.58 -28.72 0.22
C THR A 605 5.13 -28.45 -0.21
N PRO A 606 4.10 -28.96 0.50
CA PRO A 606 2.74 -28.50 0.33
C PRO A 606 2.60 -27.01 0.64
N PHE A 607 1.46 -26.43 0.33
CA PHE A 607 1.12 -25.10 0.85
C PHE A 607 1.11 -25.10 2.39
N LEU A 608 1.56 -24.02 2.98
CA LEU A 608 1.51 -23.88 4.45
C LEU A 608 0.09 -23.68 4.96
N ILE A 609 -0.70 -22.84 4.30
CA ILE A 609 -2.08 -22.53 4.68
C ILE A 609 -3.01 -22.89 3.54
N GLN A 610 -4.14 -23.55 3.84
CA GLN A 610 -5.13 -23.95 2.85
C GLN A 610 -6.55 -23.64 3.32
N GLY A 611 -7.31 -22.91 2.52
CA GLY A 611 -8.76 -22.80 2.65
C GLY A 611 -9.44 -24.07 2.15
N GLN A 612 -10.28 -24.70 2.98
CA GLN A 612 -11.05 -25.91 2.64
C GLN A 612 -12.56 -25.68 2.72
N GLY A 613 -13.01 -24.42 2.55
CA GLY A 613 -14.40 -24.09 2.55
C GLY A 613 -14.62 -22.57 2.39
N ARG A 614 -15.88 -22.15 2.47
CA ARG A 614 -16.30 -20.76 2.24
C ARG A 614 -16.01 -19.88 3.44
N ASN A 615 -15.90 -18.55 3.17
CA ASN A 615 -15.68 -17.50 4.17
C ASN A 615 -14.46 -17.72 5.05
N VAL A 616 -13.44 -18.40 4.57
CA VAL A 616 -12.17 -18.49 5.29
C VAL A 616 -11.49 -17.11 5.30
N TYR A 617 -10.78 -16.79 6.39
CA TYR A 617 -10.04 -15.53 6.45
C TYR A 617 -8.62 -15.70 7.00
N ILE A 618 -7.72 -14.89 6.42
CA ILE A 618 -6.29 -14.87 6.74
C ILE A 618 -5.91 -13.41 6.93
N ILE A 619 -5.66 -12.99 8.16
CA ILE A 619 -5.47 -11.58 8.49
C ILE A 619 -4.17 -11.40 9.25
N ASN A 620 -3.34 -10.45 8.81
CA ASN A 620 -2.08 -10.13 9.46
C ASN A 620 -1.21 -11.38 9.72
N VAL A 621 -1.04 -12.17 8.67
CA VAL A 621 -0.20 -13.37 8.69
C VAL A 621 1.06 -13.14 7.87
N THR A 622 2.21 -13.36 8.49
CA THR A 622 3.50 -13.27 7.81
C THR A 622 4.05 -14.68 7.56
N VAL A 623 4.47 -14.92 6.31
CA VAL A 623 5.12 -16.16 5.90
C VAL A 623 6.55 -15.84 5.44
N PRO A 624 7.49 -15.62 6.37
CA PRO A 624 8.82 -15.15 6.04
C PRO A 624 9.59 -16.04 5.07
N LEU A 625 9.33 -17.34 5.11
CA LEU A 625 9.95 -18.30 4.20
C LEU A 625 9.03 -19.51 3.97
N ALA A 626 8.67 -19.75 2.72
CA ALA A 626 7.91 -20.92 2.32
C ALA A 626 8.15 -21.32 0.85
N ASP A 627 7.98 -22.58 0.53
CA ASP A 627 7.87 -23.01 -0.87
C ASP A 627 6.57 -22.47 -1.49
N LYS A 628 5.45 -22.72 -0.80
CA LYS A 628 4.10 -22.30 -1.18
C LYS A 628 3.36 -21.76 0.04
N CYS A 629 2.81 -20.56 -0.05
CA CYS A 629 2.20 -19.87 1.10
C CYS A 629 0.74 -20.25 1.32
N ILE A 630 -0.17 -19.78 0.46
CA ILE A 630 -1.63 -19.83 0.68
C ILE A 630 -2.35 -20.47 -0.50
N ASP A 631 -3.09 -21.54 -0.24
CA ASP A 631 -3.94 -22.24 -1.21
C ASP A 631 -5.42 -21.92 -0.97
N LEU A 632 -5.99 -21.12 -1.83
CA LEU A 632 -7.43 -20.89 -1.99
C LEU A 632 -7.93 -21.43 -3.35
N TYR A 633 -7.12 -22.30 -3.97
CA TYR A 633 -7.37 -22.85 -5.30
C TYR A 633 -7.98 -24.27 -5.25
N SER A 634 -7.62 -25.05 -4.22
CA SER A 634 -7.95 -26.46 -4.19
C SER A 634 -9.40 -26.75 -3.84
N TYR A 635 -10.12 -25.80 -3.28
CA TYR A 635 -11.52 -25.91 -2.84
C TYR A 635 -12.32 -24.66 -3.22
N ASP A 636 -13.65 -24.75 -3.17
CA ASP A 636 -14.52 -23.58 -3.25
C ASP A 636 -14.36 -22.76 -1.96
N THR A 637 -13.60 -21.67 -2.08
CA THR A 637 -13.35 -20.71 -0.99
C THR A 637 -14.14 -19.42 -1.18
N SER A 638 -15.32 -19.48 -1.79
CA SER A 638 -16.18 -18.29 -2.00
C SER A 638 -16.30 -17.45 -0.75
N GLY A 639 -16.19 -16.13 -0.91
CA GLY A 639 -16.18 -15.18 0.21
C GLY A 639 -14.92 -15.19 1.07
N HIS A 640 -13.81 -15.75 0.56
CA HIS A 640 -12.53 -15.68 1.27
C HIS A 640 -12.10 -14.23 1.48
N TYR A 641 -11.35 -14.00 2.56
CA TYR A 641 -10.83 -12.69 2.91
C TYR A 641 -9.36 -12.79 3.32
N VAL A 642 -8.48 -12.08 2.61
CA VAL A 642 -7.06 -11.99 2.93
C VAL A 642 -6.71 -10.53 3.11
N GLU A 643 -6.17 -10.18 4.27
CA GLU A 643 -5.81 -8.79 4.58
C GLU A 643 -4.47 -8.71 5.26
N TYR A 644 -3.64 -7.75 4.81
CA TYR A 644 -2.42 -7.33 5.48
C TYR A 644 -1.45 -8.49 5.74
N CYS A 645 -1.35 -9.38 4.76
CA CYS A 645 -0.44 -10.53 4.79
C CYS A 645 0.83 -10.23 4.02
N GLY A 646 1.91 -10.87 4.42
CA GLY A 646 3.19 -10.72 3.74
C GLY A 646 4.05 -11.97 3.78
N GLY A 647 5.12 -11.99 2.96
CA GLY A 647 6.03 -13.10 2.98
C GLY A 647 6.98 -13.20 1.79
N ALA A 648 7.79 -14.27 1.82
CA ALA A 648 8.72 -14.63 0.75
C ALA A 648 8.43 -16.04 0.20
N PRO A 649 7.45 -16.17 -0.72
CA PRO A 649 7.17 -17.43 -1.38
C PRO A 649 8.25 -17.78 -2.41
N MET A 650 8.74 -19.02 -2.40
CA MET A 650 9.72 -19.46 -3.39
C MET A 650 9.06 -19.81 -4.73
N ARG A 651 7.86 -20.44 -4.71
CA ARG A 651 7.14 -20.87 -5.93
C ARG A 651 5.69 -20.42 -6.02
N ALA A 652 4.99 -20.29 -4.89
CA ALA A 652 3.59 -19.92 -4.89
C ALA A 652 3.25 -18.97 -3.73
N GLY A 653 2.68 -17.82 -4.05
CA GLY A 653 2.16 -16.90 -3.05
C GLY A 653 0.72 -17.26 -2.67
N ILE A 654 -0.27 -16.52 -3.17
CA ILE A 654 -1.70 -16.81 -2.99
C ILE A 654 -2.27 -17.32 -4.31
N TRP A 655 -2.84 -18.51 -4.29
CA TRP A 655 -3.50 -19.08 -5.45
C TRP A 655 -4.99 -19.23 -5.17
N VAL A 656 -5.84 -18.75 -6.07
CA VAL A 656 -7.31 -18.74 -5.96
C VAL A 656 -7.92 -19.46 -7.16
N GLY A 657 -8.96 -20.25 -6.91
CA GLY A 657 -9.65 -20.99 -7.96
C GLY A 657 -10.79 -21.84 -7.41
N GLY A 658 -11.04 -23.02 -8.04
CA GLY A 658 -12.01 -23.99 -7.55
C GLY A 658 -13.46 -23.52 -7.56
N GLY A 659 -13.83 -22.56 -8.42
CA GLY A 659 -15.16 -21.97 -8.50
C GLY A 659 -15.45 -20.89 -7.47
N ALA A 660 -14.42 -20.32 -6.84
CA ALA A 660 -14.60 -19.28 -5.80
C ALA A 660 -15.28 -18.02 -6.35
N GLN A 661 -16.11 -17.42 -5.52
CA GLN A 661 -16.90 -16.23 -5.87
C GLN A 661 -16.82 -15.17 -4.78
N GLY A 662 -16.58 -13.91 -5.18
CA GLY A 662 -16.68 -12.76 -4.29
C GLY A 662 -15.60 -12.71 -3.20
N GLY A 663 -14.39 -13.15 -3.51
CA GLY A 663 -13.23 -13.05 -2.63
C GLY A 663 -12.63 -11.65 -2.57
N TYR A 664 -11.80 -11.44 -1.56
CA TYR A 664 -11.17 -10.16 -1.32
C TYR A 664 -9.72 -10.35 -0.81
N ILE A 665 -8.76 -9.77 -1.53
CA ILE A 665 -7.34 -9.77 -1.16
C ILE A 665 -6.85 -8.32 -1.11
N ARG A 666 -6.44 -7.85 0.08
CA ARG A 666 -6.03 -6.47 0.25
C ARG A 666 -4.76 -6.30 1.08
N ASN A 667 -4.03 -5.23 0.79
CA ASN A 667 -2.88 -4.77 1.58
C ASN A 667 -1.81 -5.84 1.81
N MET A 668 -1.68 -6.79 0.91
CA MET A 668 -0.66 -7.83 1.03
C MET A 668 0.64 -7.40 0.35
N GLN A 669 1.74 -8.02 0.77
CA GLN A 669 3.04 -7.86 0.15
C GLN A 669 3.80 -9.17 0.07
N PHE A 670 4.22 -9.56 -1.13
CA PHE A 670 5.27 -10.57 -1.29
C PHE A 670 6.58 -9.89 -1.67
N ASN A 671 7.62 -10.17 -0.87
CA ASN A 671 8.91 -9.53 -1.00
C ASN A 671 10.00 -10.46 -0.42
N PRO A 672 11.06 -10.79 -1.16
CA PRO A 672 12.16 -11.62 -0.65
C PRO A 672 12.80 -11.09 0.63
N HIS A 673 12.67 -9.82 0.92
CA HIS A 673 13.19 -9.19 2.12
C HIS A 673 12.56 -9.73 3.41
N TYR A 674 11.37 -10.30 3.37
CA TYR A 674 10.79 -11.01 4.52
C TYR A 674 11.67 -12.16 5.02
N ALA A 675 12.41 -12.80 4.11
CA ALA A 675 13.36 -13.84 4.46
C ALA A 675 14.76 -13.29 4.73
N SER A 676 15.27 -12.36 3.93
CA SER A 676 16.66 -11.92 3.94
C SER A 676 17.00 -10.82 4.93
N ARG A 677 16.00 -10.09 5.45
CA ARG A 677 16.20 -9.00 6.43
C ARG A 677 15.85 -9.39 7.87
N LEU A 678 15.57 -10.64 8.15
CA LEU A 678 15.35 -11.08 9.53
C LEU A 678 16.61 -10.80 10.36
N PRO A 679 16.48 -10.26 11.58
CA PRO A 679 17.61 -9.89 12.40
C PRO A 679 18.58 -11.05 12.61
N GLU A 680 19.86 -10.84 12.36
CA GLU A 680 20.91 -11.80 12.68
C GLU A 680 20.84 -12.17 14.16
N GLY A 681 20.78 -13.48 14.43
CA GLY A 681 21.01 -14.06 15.75
C GLY A 681 19.98 -13.73 16.83
N GLY A 682 19.06 -12.84 16.59
CA GLY A 682 18.21 -12.33 17.66
C GLY A 682 16.97 -13.19 17.93
N GLN A 683 16.37 -13.75 16.91
CA GLN A 683 15.03 -14.30 17.05
C GLN A 683 14.86 -15.69 16.43
N GLY A 684 15.96 -16.23 15.89
CA GLY A 684 16.07 -17.66 15.59
C GLY A 684 15.15 -18.19 14.50
N TYR A 685 14.79 -17.38 13.49
CA TYR A 685 14.28 -17.96 12.27
C TYR A 685 15.46 -18.59 11.50
N PRO A 686 15.32 -19.81 11.00
CA PRO A 686 16.30 -20.38 10.09
C PRO A 686 16.20 -19.64 8.76
N CYS A 687 16.83 -18.49 8.67
CA CYS A 687 16.93 -17.71 7.46
C CYS A 687 18.36 -17.87 6.93
N PRO A 688 18.56 -18.14 5.64
CA PRO A 688 19.88 -18.22 5.07
C PRO A 688 20.55 -16.85 5.15
N ASP A 689 21.80 -16.85 5.60
CA ASP A 689 22.63 -15.66 5.69
C ASP A 689 22.63 -14.87 4.38
N ASN A 690 22.16 -13.61 4.46
CA ASN A 690 22.42 -12.50 3.53
C ASN A 690 22.45 -12.84 2.01
N ARG A 691 21.67 -13.80 1.56
CA ARG A 691 21.59 -14.22 0.15
C ARG A 691 20.45 -13.58 -0.63
N GLY A 692 20.07 -12.34 -0.29
CA GLY A 692 18.92 -11.66 -0.90
C GLY A 692 18.90 -11.65 -2.43
N ARG A 693 20.09 -11.54 -3.06
CA ARG A 693 20.21 -11.59 -4.53
C ARG A 693 19.88 -12.96 -5.11
N GLU A 694 20.35 -14.05 -4.50
CA GLU A 694 20.09 -15.41 -4.94
C GLU A 694 18.64 -15.80 -4.73
N PHE A 695 18.03 -15.36 -3.62
CA PHE A 695 16.60 -15.44 -3.38
C PHE A 695 15.80 -14.77 -4.49
N MET A 696 16.15 -13.52 -4.78
CA MET A 696 15.49 -12.75 -5.83
C MET A 696 15.57 -13.47 -7.19
N GLN A 697 16.74 -13.96 -7.57
CA GLN A 697 16.95 -14.66 -8.83
C GLN A 697 16.12 -15.95 -8.92
N PHE A 698 16.05 -16.71 -7.83
CA PHE A 698 15.23 -17.92 -7.82
C PHE A 698 13.75 -17.61 -7.95
N ILE A 699 13.25 -16.66 -7.16
CA ILE A 699 11.84 -16.26 -7.14
C ILE A 699 11.42 -15.67 -8.49
N GLN A 700 12.25 -14.84 -9.11
CA GLN A 700 12.01 -14.28 -10.45
C GLN A 700 11.97 -15.32 -11.57
N GLY A 701 12.52 -16.49 -11.35
CA GLY A 701 12.48 -17.62 -12.30
C GLY A 701 11.40 -18.65 -11.99
N ASN A 702 10.81 -18.66 -10.78
CA ASN A 702 9.98 -19.77 -10.34
C ASN A 702 8.67 -19.41 -9.66
N CYS A 703 8.53 -18.20 -9.11
CA CYS A 703 7.37 -17.83 -8.31
C CYS A 703 6.22 -17.26 -9.13
N SER A 704 5.02 -17.82 -8.96
CA SER A 704 3.76 -17.19 -9.30
C SER A 704 3.15 -16.59 -8.02
N ALA A 705 3.26 -15.27 -7.86
CA ALA A 705 2.89 -14.60 -6.61
C ALA A 705 1.39 -14.64 -6.35
N LEU A 706 0.59 -14.05 -7.24
CA LEU A 706 -0.86 -14.13 -7.20
C LEU A 706 -1.36 -14.91 -8.42
N LYS A 707 -2.12 -15.98 -8.21
CA LYS A 707 -2.66 -16.80 -9.30
C LYS A 707 -4.17 -16.95 -9.18
N PHE A 708 -4.86 -16.71 -10.29
CA PHE A 708 -6.30 -16.77 -10.38
C PHE A 708 -6.71 -17.71 -11.52
N ALA A 709 -7.61 -18.66 -11.19
CA ALA A 709 -8.15 -19.61 -12.16
C ALA A 709 -9.68 -19.49 -12.25
N ASP A 710 -10.46 -20.54 -11.97
CA ASP A 710 -11.91 -20.46 -11.91
C ASP A 710 -12.38 -19.64 -10.71
N VAL A 711 -12.40 -18.32 -10.88
CA VAL A 711 -12.81 -17.34 -9.85
C VAL A 711 -13.52 -16.18 -10.51
N SER A 712 -14.53 -15.61 -9.86
CA SER A 712 -15.24 -14.43 -10.37
C SER A 712 -15.71 -13.51 -9.24
N ARG A 713 -15.92 -12.23 -9.57
CA ARG A 713 -16.23 -11.16 -8.61
C ARG A 713 -15.16 -11.01 -7.52
N GLU A 714 -13.92 -11.22 -7.92
CA GLU A 714 -12.76 -11.06 -7.07
C GLU A 714 -12.32 -9.60 -7.01
N THR A 715 -11.95 -9.12 -5.83
CA THR A 715 -11.38 -7.78 -5.64
C THR A 715 -9.97 -7.88 -5.05
N ILE A 716 -9.02 -7.26 -5.74
CA ILE A 716 -7.62 -7.16 -5.35
C ILE A 716 -7.34 -5.69 -5.07
N PHE A 717 -6.93 -5.32 -3.84
CA PHE A 717 -6.83 -3.93 -3.42
C PHE A 717 -5.51 -3.61 -2.72
N ASN A 718 -4.77 -2.58 -3.20
CA ASN A 718 -3.51 -2.08 -2.63
C ASN A 718 -2.47 -3.18 -2.35
N ASN A 719 -2.31 -4.11 -3.27
CA ASN A 719 -1.37 -5.22 -3.14
C ASN A 719 -0.06 -4.94 -3.86
N PHE A 720 1.03 -5.49 -3.32
CA PHE A 720 2.36 -5.31 -3.87
C PHE A 720 3.12 -6.64 -3.97
N VAL A 721 3.81 -6.81 -5.08
CA VAL A 721 4.67 -7.98 -5.34
C VAL A 721 6.04 -7.50 -5.78
N TYR A 722 7.07 -7.92 -5.06
CA TYR A 722 8.45 -7.67 -5.43
C TYR A 722 9.17 -8.96 -5.79
N GLY A 723 9.66 -9.07 -7.03
CA GLY A 723 10.49 -10.15 -7.49
C GLY A 723 9.77 -11.49 -7.69
N SER A 724 9.06 -11.67 -8.80
CA SER A 724 8.47 -12.96 -9.17
C SER A 724 8.56 -13.22 -10.67
N VAL A 725 8.31 -14.45 -11.11
CA VAL A 725 8.14 -14.69 -12.55
C VAL A 725 6.83 -14.10 -13.02
N TYR A 726 5.75 -14.27 -12.24
CA TYR A 726 4.44 -13.67 -12.51
C TYR A 726 3.96 -12.89 -11.27
N GLY A 727 3.71 -11.59 -11.44
CA GLY A 727 3.09 -10.77 -10.39
C GLY A 727 1.64 -11.19 -10.18
N ILE A 728 0.79 -11.02 -11.21
CA ILE A 728 -0.56 -11.58 -11.26
C ILE A 728 -0.67 -12.50 -12.47
N HIS A 729 -1.14 -13.73 -12.26
CA HIS A 729 -1.18 -14.79 -13.23
C HIS A 729 -2.61 -15.36 -13.36
N PHE A 730 -3.17 -15.34 -14.56
CA PHE A 730 -4.50 -15.85 -14.87
C PHE A 730 -4.40 -17.10 -15.75
N ILE A 731 -5.04 -18.19 -15.32
CA ILE A 731 -5.02 -19.48 -16.00
C ILE A 731 -6.39 -20.15 -16.01
N LYS A 732 -6.52 -21.19 -16.82
CA LYS A 732 -7.64 -22.12 -16.75
C LYS A 732 -7.49 -23.03 -15.51
N ASP A 733 -8.57 -23.26 -14.79
CA ASP A 733 -8.57 -24.21 -13.68
C ASP A 733 -8.54 -25.66 -14.22
N ALA A 734 -7.51 -26.40 -13.81
CA ALA A 734 -7.32 -27.77 -14.28
C ALA A 734 -8.36 -28.76 -13.74
N LYS A 735 -9.02 -28.44 -12.63
CA LYS A 735 -10.04 -29.31 -12.02
C LYS A 735 -11.43 -29.06 -12.59
N THR A 736 -11.85 -27.81 -12.64
CA THR A 736 -13.19 -27.42 -13.09
C THR A 736 -13.28 -27.29 -14.60
N GLY A 737 -12.14 -27.03 -15.26
CA GLY A 737 -12.09 -26.75 -16.68
C GLY A 737 -12.57 -25.34 -17.07
N ASN A 738 -12.82 -24.47 -16.09
CA ASN A 738 -13.29 -23.10 -16.30
C ASN A 738 -12.15 -22.09 -16.28
N TYR A 739 -12.43 -20.87 -16.73
CA TYR A 739 -11.51 -19.75 -16.79
C TYR A 739 -11.83 -18.70 -15.71
N PRO A 740 -10.92 -17.78 -15.42
CA PRO A 740 -11.23 -16.60 -14.61
C PRO A 740 -12.39 -15.82 -15.23
N GLY A 741 -13.30 -15.33 -14.40
CA GLY A 741 -14.40 -14.48 -14.82
C GLY A 741 -14.09 -13.00 -14.64
N GLU A 742 -14.92 -12.28 -13.87
CA GLU A 742 -14.73 -10.86 -13.56
C GLU A 742 -13.80 -10.66 -12.35
N ILE A 743 -12.71 -9.92 -12.56
CA ILE A 743 -11.73 -9.59 -11.51
C ILE A 743 -11.43 -8.09 -11.57
N ILE A 744 -11.47 -7.41 -10.44
CA ILE A 744 -11.15 -6.01 -10.30
C ILE A 744 -9.89 -5.86 -9.46
N VAL A 745 -8.91 -5.12 -9.99
CA VAL A 745 -7.65 -4.78 -9.34
C VAL A 745 -7.61 -3.27 -9.13
N VAL A 746 -7.45 -2.79 -7.92
CA VAL A 746 -7.30 -1.36 -7.61
C VAL A 746 -6.07 -1.16 -6.76
N GLY A 747 -5.16 -0.31 -7.21
CA GLY A 747 -3.91 -0.07 -6.49
C GLY A 747 -3.03 -1.31 -6.45
N HIS A 748 -2.35 -1.62 -7.54
CA HIS A 748 -1.42 -2.75 -7.59
C HIS A 748 -0.03 -2.31 -8.01
N GLY A 749 0.97 -2.78 -7.28
CA GLY A 749 2.38 -2.67 -7.65
C GLY A 749 2.98 -4.04 -7.91
N SER A 750 3.66 -4.17 -9.04
CA SER A 750 4.54 -5.30 -9.33
C SER A 750 5.93 -4.77 -9.64
N ASP A 751 6.90 -5.01 -8.77
CA ASP A 751 8.28 -4.60 -8.98
C ASP A 751 9.19 -5.80 -9.20
N GLY A 752 10.13 -5.68 -10.12
CA GLY A 752 11.11 -6.70 -10.39
C GLY A 752 10.56 -8.02 -10.94
N CYS A 753 9.34 -8.02 -11.51
CA CYS A 753 8.72 -9.21 -12.08
C CYS A 753 9.17 -9.47 -13.52
N THR A 754 9.21 -10.73 -13.94
CA THR A 754 9.46 -11.09 -15.35
C THR A 754 8.26 -10.71 -16.20
N PHE A 755 7.05 -11.06 -15.72
CA PHE A 755 5.77 -10.57 -16.26
C PHE A 755 4.94 -10.05 -15.08
N ALA A 756 4.64 -8.75 -15.08
CA ALA A 756 3.87 -8.16 -13.99
C ALA A 756 2.41 -8.64 -14.00
N LEU A 757 1.77 -8.65 -15.18
CA LEU A 757 0.45 -9.25 -15.42
C LEU A 757 0.55 -10.27 -16.56
N TYR A 758 0.15 -11.51 -16.31
CA TYR A 758 0.13 -12.54 -17.33
C TYR A 758 -1.25 -13.20 -17.45
N LEU A 759 -1.95 -12.92 -18.53
CA LEU A 759 -3.17 -13.61 -18.93
C LEU A 759 -2.77 -14.78 -19.83
N GLU A 760 -2.44 -15.92 -19.24
CA GLU A 760 -2.00 -17.11 -19.99
C GLU A 760 -3.15 -17.84 -20.65
N GLU A 761 -4.25 -18.01 -19.90
CA GLU A 761 -5.45 -18.68 -20.39
C GLU A 761 -6.70 -17.90 -19.95
N ALA A 762 -7.61 -17.68 -20.88
CA ALA A 762 -8.81 -16.89 -20.64
C ALA A 762 -9.99 -17.32 -21.53
N GLY A 763 -11.18 -17.34 -20.96
CA GLY A 763 -12.43 -17.66 -21.66
C GLY A 763 -13.13 -16.41 -22.22
N PRO A 764 -14.29 -16.60 -22.89
CA PRO A 764 -15.04 -15.49 -23.47
C PRO A 764 -15.59 -14.51 -22.41
N ASP A 765 -15.83 -14.98 -21.21
CA ASP A 765 -16.37 -14.19 -20.09
C ASP A 765 -15.27 -13.61 -19.17
N THR A 766 -14.01 -13.83 -19.51
CA THR A 766 -12.88 -13.28 -18.74
C THR A 766 -12.80 -11.78 -18.92
N LYS A 767 -12.94 -11.04 -17.82
CA LYS A 767 -12.88 -9.58 -17.79
C LYS A 767 -12.05 -9.11 -16.60
N ILE A 768 -10.82 -8.72 -16.88
CA ILE A 768 -9.90 -8.20 -15.87
C ILE A 768 -9.83 -6.68 -16.00
N THR A 769 -10.14 -5.96 -14.95
CA THR A 769 -10.07 -4.51 -14.90
C THR A 769 -9.05 -4.09 -13.83
N ALA A 770 -8.02 -3.34 -14.23
CA ALA A 770 -7.01 -2.81 -13.34
C ALA A 770 -7.07 -1.28 -13.30
N ILE A 771 -7.05 -0.69 -12.12
CA ILE A 771 -7.10 0.75 -11.88
C ILE A 771 -5.91 1.13 -10.99
N ASN A 772 -5.19 2.18 -11.36
CA ASN A 772 -3.99 2.61 -10.64
C ASN A 772 -3.00 1.46 -10.46
N SER A 773 -2.36 1.05 -11.54
CA SER A 773 -1.35 -0.01 -11.47
C SER A 773 0.03 0.53 -11.85
N GLU A 774 1.02 0.25 -11.03
CA GLU A 774 2.42 0.49 -11.35
C GLU A 774 3.14 -0.83 -11.55
N LEU A 775 3.61 -1.05 -12.77
CA LEU A 775 4.19 -2.32 -13.20
C LEU A 775 5.63 -2.13 -13.61
N VAL A 776 6.54 -2.77 -12.89
CA VAL A 776 7.98 -2.64 -13.08
C VAL A 776 8.59 -3.99 -13.40
N ASN A 777 9.27 -4.08 -14.53
CA ASN A 777 10.04 -5.26 -14.88
C ASN A 777 11.37 -5.33 -14.14
N THR A 778 11.83 -6.56 -13.98
CA THR A 778 13.12 -6.82 -13.36
C THR A 778 14.27 -6.11 -14.06
N LEU A 779 15.16 -5.52 -13.27
CA LEU A 779 16.45 -5.04 -13.72
C LEU A 779 17.45 -6.20 -13.90
N ILE A 780 17.17 -7.36 -13.32
CA ILE A 780 17.99 -8.58 -13.42
C ILE A 780 17.61 -9.32 -14.70
N LYS A 781 18.49 -9.30 -15.68
CA LYS A 781 18.25 -9.87 -17.02
C LYS A 781 18.40 -11.40 -17.03
N THR A 782 17.69 -12.11 -16.18
CA THR A 782 17.73 -13.57 -16.11
C THR A 782 16.86 -14.26 -17.17
N GLN A 783 15.84 -13.57 -17.65
CA GLN A 783 14.90 -14.09 -18.65
C GLN A 783 15.08 -13.40 -20.01
N ALA A 784 15.01 -14.17 -21.09
CA ALA A 784 15.15 -13.64 -22.44
C ALA A 784 14.00 -12.71 -22.85
N VAL A 785 12.77 -13.02 -22.40
CA VAL A 785 11.58 -12.21 -22.65
C VAL A 785 11.04 -11.70 -21.33
N ARG A 786 10.84 -10.39 -21.25
CA ARG A 786 10.29 -9.68 -20.09
C ARG A 786 9.29 -8.64 -20.59
N ALA A 787 8.10 -8.63 -20.02
CA ALA A 787 7.08 -7.64 -20.37
C ALA A 787 6.29 -7.21 -19.14
N TYR A 788 5.75 -6.01 -19.14
CA TYR A 788 4.79 -5.60 -18.10
C TYR A 788 3.53 -6.47 -18.19
N ILE A 789 3.06 -6.68 -19.41
CA ILE A 789 1.84 -7.43 -19.70
C ILE A 789 2.11 -8.47 -20.78
N LYS A 790 1.57 -9.68 -20.59
CA LYS A 790 1.54 -10.70 -21.62
C LYS A 790 0.16 -11.34 -21.68
N MET A 791 -0.40 -11.46 -22.88
CA MET A 791 -1.67 -12.14 -23.16
C MET A 791 -1.45 -13.28 -24.13
N GLY A 792 -1.66 -14.51 -23.64
CA GLY A 792 -1.44 -15.76 -24.38
C GLY A 792 0.04 -16.12 -24.57
N ASP A 793 0.30 -17.39 -24.85
CA ASP A 793 1.67 -17.91 -25.04
C ASP A 793 2.21 -17.61 -26.43
N ALA A 794 1.39 -17.85 -27.46
CA ALA A 794 1.72 -17.68 -28.85
C ALA A 794 0.51 -17.17 -29.65
N PRO A 795 0.73 -16.55 -30.82
CA PRO A 795 -0.35 -16.11 -31.69
C PRO A 795 -1.24 -17.29 -32.12
N ASN A 796 -2.55 -17.03 -32.24
CA ASN A 796 -3.55 -17.98 -32.73
C ASN A 796 -3.65 -19.31 -31.92
N THR A 797 -3.30 -19.30 -30.67
CA THR A 797 -3.62 -20.39 -29.74
C THR A 797 -5.01 -20.19 -29.17
N GLU A 798 -5.77 -21.26 -28.96
CA GLU A 798 -7.10 -21.21 -28.33
C GLU A 798 -7.05 -20.95 -26.81
N LYS A 799 -5.87 -20.73 -26.25
CA LYS A 799 -5.68 -20.52 -24.81
C LYS A 799 -6.32 -19.23 -24.31
N VAL A 800 -6.25 -18.15 -25.08
CA VAL A 800 -6.93 -16.90 -24.76
C VAL A 800 -8.02 -16.67 -25.81
N HIS A 801 -9.26 -16.57 -25.36
CA HIS A 801 -10.40 -16.29 -26.24
C HIS A 801 -10.29 -14.89 -26.86
N PRO A 802 -10.70 -14.69 -28.13
CA PRO A 802 -10.65 -13.35 -28.76
C PRO A 802 -11.47 -12.28 -28.04
N ASP A 803 -12.48 -12.66 -27.28
CA ASP A 803 -13.32 -11.75 -26.50
C ASP A 803 -12.94 -11.68 -25.00
N ALA A 804 -11.80 -12.25 -24.62
CA ALA A 804 -11.25 -12.03 -23.29
C ALA A 804 -10.65 -10.63 -23.17
N HIS A 805 -10.96 -9.90 -22.10
CA HIS A 805 -10.55 -8.52 -21.91
C HIS A 805 -9.60 -8.35 -20.74
N LEU A 806 -8.53 -7.58 -20.98
CA LEU A 806 -7.69 -6.96 -19.96
C LEU A 806 -7.71 -5.44 -20.19
N VAL A 807 -8.26 -4.69 -19.24
CA VAL A 807 -8.42 -3.24 -19.32
C VAL A 807 -7.67 -2.58 -18.16
N LEU A 808 -6.79 -1.63 -18.50
CA LEU A 808 -6.04 -0.86 -17.49
C LEU A 808 -6.44 0.61 -17.58
N TYR A 809 -6.86 1.16 -16.47
CA TYR A 809 -7.11 2.58 -16.28
C TYR A 809 -6.01 3.18 -15.41
N ASN A 810 -5.39 4.25 -15.88
CA ASN A 810 -4.44 5.03 -15.12
C ASN A 810 -3.27 4.19 -14.59
N SER A 811 -2.32 3.87 -15.48
CA SER A 811 -1.21 2.97 -15.15
C SER A 811 0.15 3.59 -15.46
N ALA A 812 1.19 3.10 -14.78
CA ALA A 812 2.57 3.50 -15.03
C ALA A 812 3.49 2.29 -15.19
N PHE A 813 4.48 2.40 -16.08
CA PHE A 813 5.35 1.30 -16.48
C PHE A 813 6.82 1.71 -16.46
N TRP A 814 7.63 0.88 -15.82
CA TRP A 814 9.06 1.12 -15.68
C TRP A 814 9.88 -0.17 -15.61
N GLY A 815 11.20 -0.07 -15.63
CA GLY A 815 12.11 -1.19 -15.51
C GLY A 815 12.93 -1.46 -16.75
N SER A 816 13.21 -2.73 -17.03
CA SER A 816 14.00 -3.18 -18.20
C SER A 816 13.23 -4.21 -19.01
N PRO A 817 12.09 -3.87 -19.58
CA PRO A 817 11.36 -4.80 -20.45
C PRO A 817 12.13 -5.05 -21.74
N THR A 818 11.95 -6.26 -22.33
CA THR A 818 12.29 -6.47 -23.74
C THR A 818 11.19 -5.93 -24.63
N THR A 819 9.95 -6.04 -24.16
CA THR A 819 8.74 -5.53 -24.80
C THR A 819 7.81 -5.03 -23.70
N GLY A 820 7.18 -3.88 -23.87
CA GLY A 820 6.28 -3.35 -22.84
C GLY A 820 5.06 -4.25 -22.63
N ALA A 821 4.28 -4.51 -23.69
CA ALA A 821 3.17 -5.46 -23.67
C ALA A 821 3.22 -6.40 -24.88
N ILE A 822 2.87 -7.67 -24.67
CA ILE A 822 2.76 -8.70 -25.72
C ILE A 822 1.32 -9.18 -25.79
N VAL A 823 0.67 -9.00 -26.95
CA VAL A 823 -0.72 -9.41 -27.19
C VAL A 823 -0.74 -10.48 -28.27
N ASN A 824 -0.88 -11.72 -27.87
CA ASN A 824 -0.99 -12.85 -28.79
C ASN A 824 -2.44 -13.18 -29.15
N ASN A 825 -3.41 -12.86 -28.27
CA ASN A 825 -4.85 -12.96 -28.54
C ASN A 825 -5.62 -12.15 -27.48
N GLY A 826 -6.96 -12.01 -27.66
CA GLY A 826 -7.82 -11.26 -26.75
C GLY A 826 -7.82 -9.75 -27.01
N VAL A 827 -8.27 -8.97 -26.05
CA VAL A 827 -8.39 -7.51 -26.11
C VAL A 827 -7.64 -6.88 -24.96
N LEU A 828 -6.59 -6.11 -25.26
CA LEU A 828 -5.90 -5.25 -24.32
C LEU A 828 -6.32 -3.80 -24.53
N ARG A 829 -6.71 -3.12 -23.44
CA ARG A 829 -7.03 -1.69 -23.47
C ARG A 829 -6.23 -0.94 -22.43
N PHE A 830 -5.68 0.20 -22.84
CA PHE A 830 -5.05 1.18 -21.98
C PHE A 830 -5.80 2.51 -22.03
N HIS A 831 -6.19 2.98 -20.87
CA HIS A 831 -6.71 4.31 -20.62
C HIS A 831 -5.70 5.06 -19.73
N GLN A 832 -4.96 6.00 -20.28
CA GLN A 832 -3.88 6.71 -19.62
C GLN A 832 -2.79 5.78 -19.05
N ALA A 833 -1.89 5.38 -19.91
CA ALA A 833 -0.72 4.60 -19.52
C ALA A 833 0.56 5.44 -19.69
N ASN A 834 1.35 5.56 -18.63
CA ASN A 834 2.67 6.18 -18.69
C ASN A 834 3.73 5.10 -18.93
N PHE A 835 4.14 4.93 -20.17
CA PHE A 835 5.30 4.12 -20.54
C PHE A 835 6.57 4.97 -20.40
N SER A 836 7.04 5.20 -19.20
CA SER A 836 8.29 5.92 -18.95
C SER A 836 9.51 5.16 -19.48
N ARG A 837 9.35 3.84 -19.71
CA ARG A 837 10.30 2.99 -20.46
C ARG A 837 9.51 2.00 -21.33
N THR A 838 9.55 2.21 -22.64
CA THR A 838 8.71 1.43 -23.56
C THR A 838 9.16 -0.01 -23.77
N GLY A 839 10.44 -0.30 -23.78
CA GLY A 839 10.95 -1.53 -24.40
C GLY A 839 11.11 -1.39 -25.94
N GLU A 840 11.43 -2.47 -26.61
CA GLU A 840 11.61 -2.57 -28.06
C GLU A 840 10.74 -3.72 -28.63
N PRO A 841 9.48 -3.52 -28.97
CA PRO A 841 8.63 -2.31 -28.94
C PRO A 841 7.93 -2.06 -27.58
N GLY A 842 7.21 -0.93 -27.47
CA GLY A 842 6.31 -0.65 -26.37
C GLY A 842 5.17 -1.66 -26.28
N ILE A 843 4.45 -1.89 -27.39
CA ILE A 843 3.36 -2.88 -27.50
C ILE A 843 3.57 -3.71 -28.76
N ASP A 844 3.64 -5.02 -28.62
CA ASP A 844 3.79 -6.00 -29.70
C ASP A 844 2.48 -6.79 -29.84
N VAL A 845 1.70 -6.46 -30.86
CA VAL A 845 0.39 -7.07 -31.14
C VAL A 845 0.54 -8.10 -32.24
N ARG A 846 0.69 -9.34 -31.85
CA ARG A 846 0.90 -10.50 -32.75
C ARG A 846 -0.40 -11.16 -33.17
N GLY A 847 -1.44 -10.97 -32.38
CA GLY A 847 -2.80 -11.42 -32.63
C GLY A 847 -3.76 -10.69 -31.69
N GLY A 848 -5.06 -10.77 -31.92
CA GLY A 848 -6.05 -10.06 -31.11
C GLY A 848 -6.09 -8.55 -31.35
N ARG A 849 -6.37 -7.77 -30.31
CA ARG A 849 -6.65 -6.33 -30.41
C ARG A 849 -5.94 -5.56 -29.31
N ALA A 850 -5.39 -4.39 -29.63
CA ALA A 850 -4.88 -3.43 -28.66
C ALA A 850 -5.48 -2.04 -28.90
N HIS A 851 -6.05 -1.45 -27.85
CA HIS A 851 -6.61 -0.11 -27.86
C HIS A 851 -5.86 0.75 -26.84
N VAL A 852 -5.36 1.93 -27.26
CA VAL A 852 -4.52 2.78 -26.42
C VAL A 852 -4.99 4.23 -26.53
N TYR A 853 -5.41 4.80 -25.43
CA TYR A 853 -5.95 6.14 -25.32
C TYR A 853 -5.19 6.99 -24.31
N SER A 854 -4.96 8.27 -24.62
CA SER A 854 -4.42 9.28 -23.71
C SER A 854 -3.14 8.88 -23.00
N SER A 855 -2.32 8.08 -23.66
CA SER A 855 -1.12 7.48 -23.06
C SER A 855 0.15 8.22 -23.46
N TYR A 856 1.18 8.07 -22.64
CA TYR A 856 2.50 8.64 -22.86
C TYR A 856 3.53 7.53 -23.13
N PHE A 857 4.24 7.65 -24.23
CA PHE A 857 5.34 6.75 -24.58
C PHE A 857 6.66 7.49 -24.60
N ALA A 858 7.57 7.10 -23.72
CA ALA A 858 8.93 7.59 -23.66
C ALA A 858 9.94 6.48 -23.94
N THR A 859 11.03 6.80 -24.59
CA THR A 859 12.17 5.90 -24.73
C THR A 859 13.30 6.32 -23.80
N HIS A 860 13.87 5.34 -23.09
CA HIS A 860 15.10 5.54 -22.32
C HIS A 860 16.35 5.15 -23.14
N LEU A 861 16.16 4.68 -24.35
CA LEU A 861 17.22 4.28 -25.26
C LEU A 861 17.88 5.52 -25.89
N SER A 862 19.16 5.43 -26.19
CA SER A 862 19.93 6.49 -26.83
C SER A 862 20.68 5.97 -28.05
N GLY A 863 21.03 6.86 -28.99
CA GLY A 863 21.70 6.54 -30.23
C GLY A 863 20.85 5.64 -31.16
N ASP A 864 21.50 4.75 -31.88
CA ASP A 864 20.85 3.89 -32.90
C ASP A 864 19.71 3.03 -32.35
N LYS A 865 19.72 2.73 -31.04
CA LYS A 865 18.63 1.98 -30.41
C LYS A 865 17.36 2.81 -30.22
N ALA A 866 17.50 4.10 -29.94
CA ALA A 866 16.35 5.00 -29.87
C ALA A 866 15.70 5.18 -31.25
N ASP A 867 16.50 5.19 -32.31
CA ASP A 867 16.01 5.39 -33.68
C ASP A 867 15.21 4.16 -34.20
N ASN A 868 15.39 3.00 -33.58
CA ASN A 868 14.70 1.74 -33.93
C ASN A 868 13.63 1.35 -32.90
N SER A 869 13.30 2.21 -31.94
CA SER A 869 12.22 1.97 -31.00
C SER A 869 10.85 2.28 -31.60
N TYR A 870 9.89 1.41 -31.32
CA TYR A 870 8.50 1.59 -31.73
C TYR A 870 7.59 1.70 -30.53
N ALA A 871 6.61 2.59 -30.56
CA ALA A 871 5.53 2.60 -29.59
C ALA A 871 4.68 1.32 -29.72
N ALA A 872 4.45 0.88 -30.97
CA ALA A 872 3.76 -0.37 -31.24
C ALA A 872 4.29 -1.06 -32.49
N LEU A 873 4.29 -2.39 -32.49
CA LEU A 873 4.37 -3.27 -33.66
C LEU A 873 3.05 -4.03 -33.80
N ARG A 874 2.68 -4.29 -35.03
CA ARG A 874 1.47 -5.04 -35.36
C ARG A 874 1.72 -6.07 -36.42
N ASP A 875 1.28 -7.29 -36.18
CA ASP A 875 1.28 -8.37 -37.18
C ASP A 875 -0.04 -8.36 -37.99
N ASN A 876 -0.05 -9.03 -39.15
CA ASN A 876 -1.17 -9.06 -40.09
C ASN A 876 -2.51 -9.58 -39.53
N LEU A 877 -2.46 -10.36 -38.50
CA LEU A 877 -3.65 -10.94 -37.82
C LEU A 877 -4.19 -10.07 -36.69
N ALA A 878 -3.54 -8.96 -36.41
CA ALA A 878 -3.84 -8.12 -35.28
C ALA A 878 -4.56 -6.81 -35.69
N SER A 879 -5.26 -6.22 -34.76
CA SER A 879 -5.87 -4.90 -34.88
C SER A 879 -5.38 -3.95 -33.81
N ILE A 880 -5.07 -2.71 -34.17
CA ILE A 880 -4.68 -1.68 -33.21
C ILE A 880 -5.52 -0.43 -33.38
N GLU A 881 -5.85 0.20 -32.26
CA GLU A 881 -6.51 1.51 -32.20
C GLU A 881 -5.74 2.40 -31.21
N PHE A 882 -5.09 3.44 -31.72
CA PHE A 882 -4.30 4.38 -30.93
C PHE A 882 -4.83 5.79 -31.13
N SER A 883 -5.23 6.44 -30.05
CA SER A 883 -5.86 7.76 -30.12
C SER A 883 -5.41 8.67 -28.98
N ASN A 884 -5.10 9.91 -29.33
CA ASN A 884 -4.78 10.99 -28.43
C ASN A 884 -3.56 10.69 -27.51
N ASN A 885 -2.58 9.97 -28.03
CA ASN A 885 -1.36 9.63 -27.28
C ASN A 885 -0.25 10.66 -27.57
N TYR A 886 0.69 10.76 -26.63
CA TYR A 886 1.92 11.52 -26.79
C TYR A 886 3.12 10.58 -26.91
N TYR A 887 3.94 10.83 -27.90
CA TYR A 887 5.15 10.07 -28.19
C TYR A 887 6.36 10.99 -28.05
N SER A 888 7.32 10.64 -27.22
CA SER A 888 8.59 11.34 -27.21
C SER A 888 9.30 11.16 -28.57
N ALA A 889 10.13 12.11 -28.96
CA ALA A 889 10.75 12.19 -30.30
C ALA A 889 11.24 10.83 -30.81
N LYS A 890 10.87 10.51 -32.05
CA LYS A 890 11.27 9.32 -32.85
C LYS A 890 10.52 8.00 -32.56
N LEU A 891 9.52 7.97 -31.69
CA LEU A 891 8.68 6.78 -31.53
C LEU A 891 7.62 6.73 -32.62
N ASN A 892 7.55 5.63 -33.35
CA ASN A 892 6.61 5.39 -34.44
C ASN A 892 5.71 4.19 -34.14
N ILE A 893 4.58 4.13 -34.82
CA ILE A 893 3.75 2.93 -34.92
C ILE A 893 4.12 2.22 -36.23
N HIS A 894 4.62 1.00 -36.10
CA HIS A 894 4.94 0.17 -37.25
C HIS A 894 3.83 -0.82 -37.54
N THR A 895 3.29 -0.82 -38.73
CA THR A 895 2.26 -1.76 -39.19
C THR A 895 2.79 -2.55 -40.38
N ALA A 896 2.61 -3.88 -40.36
CA ALA A 896 2.83 -4.69 -41.56
C ALA A 896 1.83 -4.32 -42.66
N GLU A 897 2.20 -4.51 -43.94
CA GLU A 897 1.62 -3.84 -45.12
C GLU A 897 0.10 -3.93 -45.35
N GLU A 898 -0.67 -4.77 -44.69
CA GLU A 898 -2.11 -4.92 -44.98
C GLU A 898 -3.03 -4.82 -43.73
N GLY A 899 -2.59 -4.20 -42.68
CA GLY A 899 -3.33 -4.27 -41.45
C GLY A 899 -4.29 -3.11 -41.22
N GLN A 900 -5.30 -3.38 -40.38
CA GLN A 900 -6.27 -2.39 -39.93
C GLN A 900 -5.70 -1.56 -38.79
N PHE A 901 -5.42 -0.29 -39.09
CA PHE A 901 -5.11 0.72 -38.06
C PHE A 901 -6.33 1.63 -37.92
N TYR A 902 -6.78 1.73 -36.67
CA TYR A 902 -7.86 2.62 -36.27
C TYR A 902 -7.32 3.65 -35.29
N GLY A 903 -7.94 4.82 -35.26
CA GLY A 903 -7.62 5.82 -34.24
C GLY A 903 -7.14 7.14 -34.83
N SER A 904 -6.90 8.12 -33.96
CA SER A 904 -6.51 9.47 -34.33
C SER A 904 -5.02 9.64 -34.61
N ASP A 905 -4.18 8.76 -34.09
CA ASP A 905 -2.72 8.85 -34.17
C ASP A 905 -2.19 8.18 -35.47
N LYS A 906 -2.61 8.67 -36.61
CA LYS A 906 -2.07 8.20 -37.87
C LYS A 906 -0.64 8.72 -38.04
N THR A 907 0.25 7.82 -38.40
CA THR A 907 1.66 8.11 -38.71
C THR A 907 1.82 9.08 -39.90
#